data_e92b7440ca55c7fa864a44f60bbd130f
#
_entry.id   e92b7440ca55c7fa864a44f60bbd130f
#
_cell.length_a   1.000
_cell.length_b   1.000
_cell.length_c   1.000
_cell.angle_alpha   90.00
_cell.angle_beta   90.00
_cell.angle_gamma   90.00
#
_symmetry.space_group_name_H-M   'P 1'
#
loop_
_entity.id
_entity.type
_entity.pdbx_description
1 polymer ?
#
loop_
_entity_poly.entity_id
_entity_poly.type
_entity_poly.pdbx_seq_one_letter_code
_entity_poly.pdbx_strand_id
1 'polypeptide(L)'
;MKKVKILSIIAVTFLLIFSACSIETKDTTPPANPSGVSLTPSASNLIISWVTPGDYDFDGVEITHETNTSSSRVKLSSDRNTKQAILIEQVDKEILNKFTIASVDIYGNKSSGIVKTYGMDTTPPAPVSDVTISEDDSKITISWKNPMDEDFVQTVVSVQYPEIAEELKIPVQGKAGSNSSLPLPKAKAGEYIFTLTAQDSSGNESSSVEKNFTVEQSIEPDTKAPAKPLEVTATPSTDSIKISWKNPQDTDFFSTEIKINDQDPIIISGLPNESKSYTFENLSEETEYTFELYSVNYSLKKSESEEISATTKSNQIIKTEKQTVTFSNPNANFTMIDISFTDGRTEDSIILGEDLLEVPYQTNVKPFRLAMYETSYNTWYEVLKWAESNGYTIVNKGVEGVFGDVEHENNMSPSGAEPKLVEMPVCRLTWRDVMVWCNALSEMQGLKPVYCTDPEFKTPLKDSTGAAFNDLNNYDTDPGEVDNPYVDENANGFRLPYVKEWEYAARKRLDATAISGRNVSGDETGSAIKTTATEQMNGLSFTLSTKQNEYCWQRSNSASNGPAQTYTGQDDTNATLSEKTGLSISGRRMHLSGGKLPNHLGFFDMSGNVPEWCFDYDLPYGSAYKFSTARGLRGGDHLNEIVGSRCSGNKGGSLVGLAFGFRIAQNH
;
A
#
# COMPACT_ATOMS: atom_id res chain seq x y z
N MET A 1 -67.63 -47.90 -19.17
CA MET A 1 -67.83 -46.71 -18.34
C MET A 1 -66.80 -46.52 -17.23
N LYS A 2 -65.52 -47.02 -17.38
CA LYS A 2 -64.47 -46.82 -16.38
C LYS A 2 -63.22 -45.97 -16.90
N LYS A 3 -63.25 -45.60 -18.18
CA LYS A 3 -62.11 -44.83 -18.76
C LYS A 3 -62.30 -43.30 -18.78
N VAL A 4 -63.58 -42.79 -18.56
CA VAL A 4 -63.89 -41.37 -18.60
C VAL A 4 -63.62 -40.65 -17.25
N LYS A 5 -63.66 -41.39 -16.12
CA LYS A 5 -63.38 -40.79 -14.78
C LYS A 5 -61.91 -40.56 -14.44
N ILE A 6 -60.96 -41.28 -15.09
CA ILE A 6 -59.56 -41.09 -14.85
C ILE A 6 -59.03 -39.86 -15.58
N LEU A 7 -59.56 -39.53 -16.75
CA LEU A 7 -59.10 -38.35 -17.53
C LEU A 7 -59.56 -37.03 -16.88
N SER A 8 -60.68 -37.02 -16.19
CA SER A 8 -61.20 -35.82 -15.48
C SER A 8 -60.37 -35.50 -14.21
N ILE A 9 -59.84 -36.54 -13.53
CA ILE A 9 -59.05 -36.35 -12.32
C ILE A 9 -57.64 -35.85 -12.69
N ILE A 10 -57.04 -36.32 -13.80
CA ILE A 10 -55.74 -35.86 -14.29
C ILE A 10 -55.82 -34.42 -14.80
N ALA A 11 -56.91 -34.04 -15.48
CA ALA A 11 -57.11 -32.65 -15.95
C ALA A 11 -57.29 -31.65 -14.80
N VAL A 12 -57.99 -32.05 -13.71
CA VAL A 12 -58.18 -31.19 -12.52
C VAL A 12 -56.86 -31.09 -11.71
N THR A 13 -56.06 -32.18 -11.64
CA THR A 13 -54.78 -32.16 -10.96
C THR A 13 -53.73 -31.34 -11.76
N PHE A 14 -53.76 -31.37 -13.09
CA PHE A 14 -52.91 -30.54 -13.93
C PHE A 14 -53.31 -29.05 -13.91
N LEU A 15 -54.59 -28.73 -13.76
CA LEU A 15 -55.10 -27.36 -13.64
C LEU A 15 -54.75 -26.76 -12.27
N LEU A 16 -54.65 -27.56 -11.20
CA LEU A 16 -54.26 -27.12 -9.86
C LEU A 16 -52.74 -26.94 -9.72
N ILE A 17 -51.91 -27.58 -10.56
CA ILE A 17 -50.49 -27.36 -10.58
C ILE A 17 -50.14 -26.05 -11.32
N PHE A 18 -50.92 -25.62 -12.30
CA PHE A 18 -50.69 -24.33 -12.99
C PHE A 18 -51.27 -23.11 -12.27
N SER A 19 -52.13 -23.28 -11.25
CA SER A 19 -52.65 -22.14 -10.48
C SER A 19 -51.82 -21.85 -9.19
N ALA A 20 -50.73 -22.59 -8.97
CA ALA A 20 -49.76 -22.32 -7.92
C ALA A 20 -48.48 -21.63 -8.44
N CYS A 21 -48.50 -21.08 -9.65
CA CYS A 21 -47.50 -20.09 -10.04
C CYS A 21 -47.87 -18.79 -9.32
N SER A 22 -47.37 -18.62 -8.11
CA SER A 22 -47.39 -17.33 -7.43
C SER A 22 -46.76 -16.32 -8.40
N ILE A 23 -47.45 -15.23 -8.62
CA ILE A 23 -46.84 -14.02 -9.19
C ILE A 23 -45.68 -13.73 -8.25
N GLU A 24 -44.44 -14.04 -8.68
CA GLU A 24 -43.25 -13.57 -7.97
C GLU A 24 -43.38 -12.05 -7.93
N THR A 25 -43.75 -11.54 -6.78
CA THR A 25 -43.66 -10.10 -6.53
C THR A 25 -42.18 -9.78 -6.66
N LYS A 26 -41.83 -9.01 -7.69
CA LYS A 26 -40.49 -8.51 -7.89
C LYS A 26 -39.98 -7.97 -6.54
N ASP A 27 -38.87 -8.50 -6.06
CA ASP A 27 -38.26 -7.97 -4.86
C ASP A 27 -37.90 -6.49 -5.08
N THR A 28 -38.26 -5.67 -4.11
CA THR A 28 -38.00 -4.23 -4.09
C THR A 28 -37.14 -3.83 -2.89
N THR A 29 -36.66 -4.80 -2.11
CA THR A 29 -35.85 -4.58 -0.91
C THR A 29 -34.39 -4.45 -1.31
N PRO A 30 -33.76 -3.29 -1.11
CA PRO A 30 -32.34 -3.16 -1.39
C PRO A 30 -31.49 -4.05 -0.47
N PRO A 31 -30.36 -4.58 -0.95
CA PRO A 31 -29.40 -5.28 -0.10
C PRO A 31 -28.77 -4.34 0.95
N ALA A 32 -28.14 -4.92 1.97
CA ALA A 32 -27.41 -4.15 2.96
C ALA A 32 -26.22 -3.40 2.31
N ASN A 33 -25.79 -2.29 2.91
CA ASN A 33 -24.61 -1.57 2.45
C ASN A 33 -23.36 -2.44 2.57
N PRO A 34 -22.35 -2.23 1.69
CA PRO A 34 -21.01 -2.78 1.90
C PRO A 34 -20.44 -2.33 3.25
N SER A 35 -19.67 -3.17 3.90
CA SER A 35 -19.02 -2.85 5.18
C SER A 35 -17.49 -2.75 5.02
N GLY A 36 -16.79 -2.18 6.01
CA GLY A 36 -15.34 -2.05 5.98
C GLY A 36 -14.79 -1.25 4.80
N VAL A 37 -15.56 -0.28 4.29
CA VAL A 37 -15.16 0.55 3.14
C VAL A 37 -13.99 1.44 3.54
N SER A 38 -12.86 1.28 2.83
CA SER A 38 -11.67 2.12 3.01
C SER A 38 -11.12 2.63 1.68
N LEU A 39 -10.47 3.78 1.73
CA LEU A 39 -9.70 4.37 0.64
C LEU A 39 -8.22 4.32 1.01
N THR A 40 -7.39 3.78 0.13
CA THR A 40 -5.94 3.70 0.34
C THR A 40 -5.24 4.33 -0.86
N PRO A 41 -4.53 5.44 -0.68
CA PRO A 41 -3.74 6.05 -1.76
C PRO A 41 -2.62 5.12 -2.24
N SER A 42 -2.37 5.09 -3.54
CA SER A 42 -1.29 4.33 -4.17
C SER A 42 -0.73 5.14 -5.35
N ALA A 43 0.32 5.91 -5.12
CA ALA A 43 0.88 6.87 -6.07
C ALA A 43 -0.20 7.86 -6.59
N SER A 44 -0.43 7.93 -7.92
CA SER A 44 -1.52 8.71 -8.53
C SER A 44 -2.87 7.97 -8.57
N ASN A 45 -2.96 6.80 -7.91
CA ASN A 45 -4.14 5.93 -7.93
C ASN A 45 -4.76 5.84 -6.54
N LEU A 46 -6.00 5.34 -6.48
CA LEU A 46 -6.72 5.12 -5.24
C LEU A 46 -7.29 3.71 -5.20
N ILE A 47 -7.01 2.95 -4.14
CA ILE A 47 -7.60 1.64 -3.92
C ILE A 47 -8.82 1.81 -3.03
N ILE A 48 -9.98 1.37 -3.51
CA ILE A 48 -11.21 1.27 -2.72
C ILE A 48 -11.40 -0.19 -2.34
N SER A 49 -11.47 -0.49 -1.05
CA SER A 49 -11.74 -1.84 -0.56
C SER A 49 -13.00 -1.89 0.31
N TRP A 50 -13.69 -3.04 0.31
CA TRP A 50 -14.93 -3.27 1.06
C TRP A 50 -15.16 -4.75 1.32
N VAL A 51 -16.13 -5.05 2.18
CA VAL A 51 -16.68 -6.40 2.37
C VAL A 51 -18.12 -6.38 1.82
N THR A 52 -18.45 -7.33 0.94
CA THR A 52 -19.78 -7.48 0.37
C THR A 52 -20.78 -7.96 1.41
N PRO A 53 -22.07 -7.57 1.32
CA PRO A 53 -23.10 -8.03 2.24
C PRO A 53 -23.43 -9.53 2.06
N GLY A 54 -24.16 -10.08 3.02
CA GLY A 54 -24.57 -11.49 3.03
C GLY A 54 -25.95 -11.78 2.40
N ASP A 55 -26.63 -10.77 1.85
CA ASP A 55 -27.98 -10.89 1.31
C ASP A 55 -28.06 -11.95 0.22
N TYR A 56 -29.14 -12.73 0.24
CA TYR A 56 -29.25 -13.93 -0.61
C TYR A 56 -29.26 -13.60 -2.11
N ASP A 57 -29.85 -12.50 -2.47
CA ASP A 57 -30.05 -12.00 -3.84
C ASP A 57 -29.02 -10.95 -4.26
N PHE A 58 -27.98 -10.72 -3.44
CA PHE A 58 -26.87 -9.82 -3.77
C PHE A 58 -26.18 -10.24 -5.09
N ASP A 59 -25.99 -9.28 -6.00
CA ASP A 59 -25.41 -9.49 -7.34
C ASP A 59 -24.05 -8.78 -7.50
N GLY A 60 -23.83 -7.68 -6.77
CA GLY A 60 -22.57 -6.96 -6.89
C GLY A 60 -22.57 -5.59 -6.22
N VAL A 61 -21.50 -4.85 -6.45
CA VAL A 61 -21.31 -3.49 -5.93
C VAL A 61 -21.20 -2.51 -7.09
N GLU A 62 -21.90 -1.40 -6.97
CA GLU A 62 -21.76 -0.26 -7.86
C GLU A 62 -20.97 0.85 -7.16
N ILE A 63 -19.92 1.32 -7.81
CA ILE A 63 -19.11 2.45 -7.35
C ILE A 63 -19.40 3.62 -8.27
N THR A 64 -19.83 4.74 -7.70
CA THR A 64 -19.98 6.03 -8.38
C THR A 64 -18.84 6.94 -7.93
N HIS A 65 -18.08 7.47 -8.87
CA HIS A 65 -17.05 8.46 -8.66
C HIS A 65 -17.53 9.81 -9.21
N GLU A 66 -17.59 10.81 -8.37
CA GLU A 66 -18.04 12.17 -8.68
C GLU A 66 -16.94 13.17 -8.37
N THR A 67 -16.74 14.12 -9.27
CA THR A 67 -15.92 15.31 -9.07
C THR A 67 -16.79 16.54 -9.37
N ASN A 68 -16.29 17.75 -9.15
CA ASN A 68 -17.00 18.97 -9.51
C ASN A 68 -17.29 19.12 -11.03
N THR A 69 -16.61 18.35 -11.89
CA THR A 69 -16.72 18.43 -13.36
C THR A 69 -17.16 17.15 -14.04
N SER A 70 -17.15 16.01 -13.35
CA SER A 70 -17.41 14.69 -13.94
C SER A 70 -18.11 13.73 -12.98
N SER A 71 -18.82 12.76 -13.56
CA SER A 71 -19.34 11.61 -12.82
C SER A 71 -19.16 10.36 -13.65
N SER A 72 -18.63 9.31 -13.05
CA SER A 72 -18.44 8.00 -13.65
C SER A 72 -18.99 6.90 -12.74
N ARG A 73 -19.31 5.74 -13.32
CA ARG A 73 -19.91 4.64 -12.58
C ARG A 73 -19.41 3.31 -13.10
N VAL A 74 -19.08 2.40 -12.18
CA VAL A 74 -18.69 1.02 -12.49
C VAL A 74 -19.49 0.06 -11.62
N LYS A 75 -20.01 -1.04 -12.20
CA LYS A 75 -20.63 -2.14 -11.46
C LYS A 75 -19.71 -3.37 -11.52
N LEU A 76 -19.48 -3.97 -10.37
CA LEU A 76 -18.64 -5.16 -10.17
C LEU A 76 -19.52 -6.28 -9.61
N SER A 77 -19.63 -7.39 -10.34
CA SER A 77 -20.25 -8.60 -9.81
C SER A 77 -19.27 -9.30 -8.86
N SER A 78 -19.78 -9.77 -7.73
CA SER A 78 -18.95 -10.41 -6.69
C SER A 78 -19.76 -11.34 -5.80
N ASP A 79 -19.09 -12.28 -5.13
CA ASP A 79 -19.72 -13.17 -4.17
C ASP A 79 -20.06 -12.45 -2.86
N ARG A 80 -21.02 -13.02 -2.11
CA ARG A 80 -21.45 -12.53 -0.79
C ARG A 80 -20.39 -12.76 0.27
N ASN A 81 -20.37 -11.91 1.29
CA ASN A 81 -19.47 -12.02 2.45
C ASN A 81 -17.97 -12.12 2.07
N THR A 82 -17.57 -11.50 0.96
CA THR A 82 -16.18 -11.51 0.49
C THR A 82 -15.55 -10.14 0.60
N LYS A 83 -14.23 -10.11 0.87
CA LYS A 83 -13.45 -8.90 0.75
C LYS A 83 -13.17 -8.63 -0.73
N GLN A 84 -13.38 -7.40 -1.15
CA GLN A 84 -13.18 -6.94 -2.51
C GLN A 84 -12.37 -5.64 -2.52
N ALA A 85 -11.69 -5.37 -3.62
CA ALA A 85 -11.04 -4.11 -3.86
C ALA A 85 -11.04 -3.76 -5.35
N ILE A 86 -10.97 -2.46 -5.65
CA ILE A 86 -10.78 -1.93 -7.00
C ILE A 86 -9.72 -0.84 -6.97
N LEU A 87 -8.90 -0.78 -8.01
CA LEU A 87 -8.02 0.33 -8.26
C LEU A 87 -8.74 1.37 -9.12
N ILE A 88 -8.81 2.61 -8.65
CA ILE A 88 -9.21 3.77 -9.42
C ILE A 88 -7.95 4.51 -9.81
N GLU A 89 -7.69 4.61 -11.10
CA GLU A 89 -6.46 5.19 -11.62
C GLU A 89 -6.56 6.68 -11.83
N GLN A 90 -5.41 7.36 -11.74
CA GLN A 90 -5.25 8.79 -12.01
C GLN A 90 -6.27 9.65 -11.26
N VAL A 91 -6.46 9.37 -9.98
CA VAL A 91 -7.31 10.19 -9.12
C VAL A 91 -6.53 11.48 -8.79
N ASP A 92 -7.06 12.60 -9.28
CA ASP A 92 -6.45 13.89 -9.02
C ASP A 92 -6.69 14.27 -7.55
N LYS A 93 -5.65 14.30 -6.76
CA LYS A 93 -5.70 14.68 -5.34
C LYS A 93 -5.87 16.19 -5.11
N GLU A 94 -5.68 17.02 -6.14
CA GLU A 94 -5.84 18.47 -6.07
C GLU A 94 -7.31 18.90 -6.21
N ILE A 95 -8.23 17.97 -6.42
CA ILE A 95 -9.69 18.20 -6.44
C ILE A 95 -10.40 17.22 -5.52
N LEU A 96 -11.57 17.62 -5.02
CA LEU A 96 -12.41 16.72 -4.21
C LEU A 96 -13.01 15.62 -5.08
N ASN A 97 -12.68 14.38 -4.75
CA ASN A 97 -13.25 13.17 -5.34
C ASN A 97 -14.22 12.54 -4.35
N LYS A 98 -15.46 12.32 -4.75
CA LYS A 98 -16.48 11.66 -3.94
C LYS A 98 -16.78 10.29 -4.52
N PHE A 99 -16.67 9.25 -3.70
CA PHE A 99 -16.97 7.87 -4.06
C PHE A 99 -18.18 7.38 -3.28
N THR A 100 -19.19 6.89 -3.99
CA THR A 100 -20.35 6.22 -3.38
C THR A 100 -20.30 4.74 -3.74
N ILE A 101 -20.22 3.88 -2.73
CA ILE A 101 -20.10 2.42 -2.88
C ILE A 101 -21.41 1.78 -2.41
N ALA A 102 -22.22 1.28 -3.34
CA ALA A 102 -23.55 0.75 -3.09
C ALA A 102 -23.67 -0.71 -3.51
N SER A 103 -24.32 -1.55 -2.70
CA SER A 103 -24.67 -2.92 -3.05
C SER A 103 -25.85 -2.94 -4.01
N VAL A 104 -25.86 -3.91 -4.92
CA VAL A 104 -26.93 -4.11 -5.92
C VAL A 104 -27.36 -5.57 -5.88
N ASP A 105 -28.67 -5.84 -5.93
CA ASP A 105 -29.23 -7.18 -6.04
C ASP A 105 -29.46 -7.60 -7.50
N ILE A 106 -29.89 -8.86 -7.68
CA ILE A 106 -30.24 -9.42 -9.00
C ILE A 106 -31.45 -8.74 -9.66
N TYR A 107 -32.25 -8.01 -8.89
CA TYR A 107 -33.43 -7.26 -9.37
C TYR A 107 -33.12 -5.81 -9.70
N GLY A 108 -31.90 -5.37 -9.37
CA GLY A 108 -31.39 -4.01 -9.62
C GLY A 108 -31.71 -3.01 -8.51
N ASN A 109 -32.23 -3.46 -7.34
CA ASN A 109 -32.39 -2.57 -6.19
C ASN A 109 -31.02 -2.24 -5.62
N LYS A 110 -30.86 -0.99 -5.14
CA LYS A 110 -29.57 -0.50 -4.63
C LYS A 110 -29.68 -0.07 -3.18
N SER A 111 -28.68 -0.40 -2.40
CA SER A 111 -28.52 0.16 -1.06
C SER A 111 -28.27 1.68 -1.11
N SER A 112 -28.39 2.36 0.01
CA SER A 112 -28.07 3.80 0.14
C SER A 112 -26.62 4.14 -0.20
N GLY A 113 -25.74 3.14 -0.12
CA GLY A 113 -24.30 3.29 -0.35
C GLY A 113 -23.54 3.88 0.84
N ILE A 114 -22.23 3.67 0.83
CA ILE A 114 -21.27 4.31 1.73
C ILE A 114 -20.52 5.37 0.94
N VAL A 115 -20.53 6.60 1.42
CA VAL A 115 -19.82 7.73 0.79
C VAL A 115 -18.45 7.87 1.44
N LYS A 116 -17.41 8.06 0.61
CA LYS A 116 -16.05 8.39 1.00
C LYS A 116 -15.52 9.48 0.07
N THR A 117 -14.68 10.37 0.61
CA THR A 117 -14.04 11.45 -0.16
C THR A 117 -12.52 11.30 -0.16
N TYR A 118 -11.87 11.80 -1.22
CA TYR A 118 -10.42 11.81 -1.37
C TYR A 118 -10.01 13.03 -2.21
N GLY A 119 -8.90 13.68 -1.83
CA GLY A 119 -8.36 14.86 -2.50
C GLY A 119 -8.68 16.16 -1.78
N MET A 120 -8.29 17.28 -2.39
CA MET A 120 -8.40 18.59 -1.81
C MET A 120 -9.80 19.18 -2.03
N ASP A 121 -10.46 19.53 -0.95
CA ASP A 121 -11.65 20.36 -1.01
C ASP A 121 -11.26 21.83 -1.19
N THR A 122 -11.84 22.48 -2.18
CA THR A 122 -11.64 23.92 -2.47
C THR A 122 -12.90 24.73 -2.25
N THR A 123 -13.94 24.15 -1.67
CA THR A 123 -15.23 24.79 -1.43
C THR A 123 -15.24 25.46 -0.06
N PRO A 124 -15.19 26.80 0.06
CA PRO A 124 -15.26 27.45 1.35
C PRO A 124 -16.58 27.17 2.08
N PRO A 125 -16.57 27.08 3.42
CA PRO A 125 -17.80 26.99 4.19
C PRO A 125 -18.64 28.28 4.09
N ALA A 126 -19.91 28.20 4.48
CA ALA A 126 -20.74 29.38 4.59
C ALA A 126 -20.22 30.32 5.72
N PRO A 127 -20.44 31.63 5.62
CA PRO A 127 -20.09 32.55 6.70
C PRO A 127 -20.84 32.25 8.00
N VAL A 128 -20.26 32.63 9.14
CA VAL A 128 -20.96 32.62 10.42
C VAL A 128 -22.19 33.52 10.42
N SER A 129 -23.16 33.21 11.25
CA SER A 129 -24.40 33.99 11.38
C SER A 129 -24.69 34.40 12.83
N ASP A 130 -25.72 35.24 13.03
CA ASP A 130 -26.22 35.64 14.35
C ASP A 130 -25.13 36.25 15.27
N VAL A 131 -24.20 37.03 14.70
CA VAL A 131 -23.09 37.62 15.43
C VAL A 131 -23.61 38.73 16.35
N THR A 132 -23.38 38.55 17.67
CA THR A 132 -23.74 39.48 18.74
C THR A 132 -22.56 39.78 19.64
N ILE A 133 -22.50 40.99 20.19
CA ILE A 133 -21.46 41.40 21.12
C ILE A 133 -22.14 41.90 22.40
N SER A 134 -21.63 41.48 23.54
CA SER A 134 -22.02 41.92 24.87
C SER A 134 -20.77 42.25 25.71
N GLU A 135 -20.89 43.14 26.68
CA GLU A 135 -19.82 43.44 27.65
C GLU A 135 -20.30 43.28 29.07
N ASP A 136 -19.37 42.95 29.96
CA ASP A 136 -19.51 43.05 31.39
C ASP A 136 -18.36 43.91 32.00
N ASP A 137 -18.20 43.92 33.30
CA ASP A 137 -17.21 44.77 33.98
C ASP A 137 -15.77 44.46 33.55
N SER A 138 -15.49 43.24 33.10
CA SER A 138 -14.12 42.71 32.87
C SER A 138 -13.81 42.31 31.42
N LYS A 139 -14.81 41.98 30.62
CA LYS A 139 -14.62 41.39 29.31
C LYS A 139 -15.68 41.79 28.31
N ILE A 140 -15.32 41.66 27.03
CA ILE A 140 -16.22 41.68 25.89
C ILE A 140 -16.47 40.25 25.45
N THR A 141 -17.70 39.85 25.20
CA THR A 141 -18.01 38.52 24.67
C THR A 141 -18.65 38.65 23.31
N ILE A 142 -17.98 38.11 22.28
CA ILE A 142 -18.58 37.96 20.96
C ILE A 142 -19.16 36.55 20.82
N SER A 143 -20.37 36.44 20.29
CA SER A 143 -21.09 35.16 20.12
C SER A 143 -21.64 35.08 18.71
N TRP A 144 -21.64 33.88 18.15
CA TRP A 144 -22.12 33.64 16.78
C TRP A 144 -22.65 32.20 16.64
N LYS A 145 -23.29 31.93 15.50
CA LYS A 145 -23.67 30.60 15.08
C LYS A 145 -22.75 30.12 13.98
N ASN A 146 -22.16 28.94 14.14
CA ASN A 146 -21.31 28.30 13.16
C ASN A 146 -22.11 27.88 11.91
N PRO A 147 -21.49 27.81 10.72
CA PRO A 147 -22.13 27.30 9.51
C PRO A 147 -22.55 25.85 9.66
N MET A 148 -23.45 25.40 8.76
CA MET A 148 -24.00 24.04 8.77
C MET A 148 -23.16 23.04 7.96
N ASP A 149 -22.08 23.50 7.33
CA ASP A 149 -21.21 22.71 6.48
C ASP A 149 -20.59 21.55 7.28
N GLU A 150 -20.69 20.33 6.77
CA GLU A 150 -20.32 19.09 7.50
C GLU A 150 -18.82 19.04 7.83
N ASP A 151 -17.99 19.68 7.05
CA ASP A 151 -16.54 19.75 7.16
C ASP A 151 -16.04 21.01 7.89
N PHE A 152 -16.93 21.86 8.39
CA PHE A 152 -16.58 23.00 9.21
C PHE A 152 -15.79 22.56 10.46
N VAL A 153 -14.67 23.25 10.73
CA VAL A 153 -13.78 22.95 11.88
C VAL A 153 -13.76 24.07 12.91
N GLN A 154 -13.59 25.32 12.44
CA GLN A 154 -13.37 26.44 13.35
C GLN A 154 -13.83 27.79 12.76
N THR A 155 -13.99 28.76 13.64
CA THR A 155 -14.11 30.18 13.27
C THR A 155 -12.84 30.89 13.72
N VAL A 156 -12.17 31.58 12.83
CA VAL A 156 -11.08 32.49 13.16
C VAL A 156 -11.69 33.87 13.49
N VAL A 157 -11.51 34.31 14.72
CA VAL A 157 -11.95 35.64 15.17
C VAL A 157 -10.73 36.55 15.20
N SER A 158 -10.70 37.50 14.29
CA SER A 158 -9.70 38.57 14.29
C SER A 158 -10.19 39.76 15.06
N VAL A 159 -9.36 40.34 15.91
CA VAL A 159 -9.70 41.46 16.75
C VAL A 159 -8.66 42.58 16.56
N GLN A 160 -9.12 43.74 16.09
CA GLN A 160 -8.35 44.97 16.10
C GLN A 160 -8.68 45.73 17.39
N TYR A 161 -7.71 45.82 18.29
CA TYR A 161 -7.83 46.60 19.53
C TYR A 161 -7.58 48.09 19.27
N PRO A 162 -8.21 48.99 20.05
CA PRO A 162 -7.90 50.44 19.96
C PRO A 162 -6.40 50.70 20.19
N GLU A 163 -5.79 51.51 19.33
CA GLU A 163 -4.37 51.92 19.41
C GLU A 163 -3.33 50.80 19.32
N ILE A 164 -3.73 49.57 18.99
CA ILE A 164 -2.81 48.44 18.70
C ILE A 164 -2.78 48.22 17.18
N ALA A 165 -1.59 48.30 16.59
CA ALA A 165 -1.46 48.19 15.13
C ALA A 165 -1.64 46.76 14.61
N GLU A 166 -1.37 45.74 15.48
CA GLU A 166 -1.45 44.33 15.12
C GLU A 166 -2.83 43.75 15.43
N GLU A 167 -3.37 43.02 14.47
CA GLU A 167 -4.63 42.32 14.62
C GLU A 167 -4.37 40.97 15.35
N LEU A 168 -5.16 40.70 16.39
CA LEU A 168 -5.10 39.46 17.14
C LEU A 168 -6.03 38.42 16.49
N LYS A 169 -5.50 37.29 15.99
CA LYS A 169 -6.26 36.22 15.37
C LYS A 169 -6.41 35.03 16.32
N ILE A 170 -7.63 34.64 16.63
CA ILE A 170 -7.96 33.60 17.61
C ILE A 170 -8.84 32.55 16.94
N PRO A 171 -8.32 31.33 16.67
CA PRO A 171 -9.12 30.22 16.19
C PRO A 171 -10.01 29.66 17.30
N VAL A 172 -11.30 29.54 17.04
CA VAL A 172 -12.29 28.96 17.97
C VAL A 172 -12.89 27.73 17.32
N GLN A 173 -12.50 26.56 17.81
CA GLN A 173 -13.04 25.29 17.33
C GLN A 173 -14.52 25.17 17.68
N GLY A 174 -15.33 24.58 16.78
CA GLY A 174 -16.76 24.41 16.96
C GLY A 174 -17.32 23.26 16.14
N LYS A 175 -18.59 22.94 16.41
CA LYS A 175 -19.35 21.97 15.58
C LYS A 175 -20.23 22.72 14.59
N ALA A 176 -20.44 22.15 13.42
CA ALA A 176 -21.38 22.66 12.43
C ALA A 176 -22.75 22.98 13.06
N GLY A 177 -23.29 24.15 12.77
CA GLY A 177 -24.59 24.64 13.24
C GLY A 177 -24.70 24.95 14.73
N SER A 178 -23.66 24.76 15.53
CA SER A 178 -23.67 25.09 16.96
C SER A 178 -23.43 26.56 17.22
N ASN A 179 -23.83 27.05 18.40
CA ASN A 179 -23.46 28.38 18.86
C ASN A 179 -22.06 28.34 19.50
N SER A 180 -21.25 29.33 19.19
CA SER A 180 -19.93 29.55 19.74
C SER A 180 -19.81 30.96 20.34
N SER A 181 -18.90 31.16 21.26
CA SER A 181 -18.61 32.45 21.85
C SER A 181 -17.15 32.56 22.27
N LEU A 182 -16.63 33.77 22.24
CA LEU A 182 -15.28 34.11 22.64
C LEU A 182 -15.30 35.28 23.61
N PRO A 183 -14.92 35.12 24.87
CA PRO A 183 -14.67 36.23 25.77
C PRO A 183 -13.30 36.83 25.45
N LEU A 184 -13.22 38.17 25.45
CA LEU A 184 -12.03 38.94 25.11
C LEU A 184 -11.74 40.00 26.15
N PRO A 185 -10.46 40.37 26.36
CA PRO A 185 -10.10 41.44 27.33
C PRO A 185 -10.69 42.78 26.96
N LYS A 186 -11.22 43.49 27.95
CA LYS A 186 -11.64 44.88 27.84
C LYS A 186 -10.46 45.82 28.19
N ALA A 187 -9.35 45.66 27.47
CA ALA A 187 -8.06 46.23 27.86
C ALA A 187 -7.98 47.77 27.71
N LYS A 188 -8.73 48.37 26.78
CA LYS A 188 -8.71 49.81 26.51
C LYS A 188 -10.10 50.33 26.13
N ALA A 189 -10.37 51.59 26.43
CA ALA A 189 -11.51 52.32 25.87
C ALA A 189 -11.26 52.63 24.38
N GLY A 190 -12.30 52.57 23.56
CA GLY A 190 -12.22 52.87 22.13
C GLY A 190 -12.99 51.87 21.28
N GLU A 191 -12.84 51.93 19.96
CA GLU A 191 -13.52 51.09 19.00
C GLU A 191 -12.72 49.79 18.78
N TYR A 192 -13.38 48.63 18.96
CA TYR A 192 -12.92 47.29 18.63
C TYR A 192 -13.56 46.85 17.32
N ILE A 193 -12.75 46.34 16.38
CA ILE A 193 -13.24 45.76 15.12
C ILE A 193 -13.04 44.25 15.20
N PHE A 194 -14.13 43.50 15.04
CA PHE A 194 -14.13 42.04 15.01
C PHE A 194 -14.40 41.54 13.61
N THR A 195 -13.55 40.70 13.09
CA THR A 195 -13.72 40.00 11.80
C THR A 195 -13.78 38.50 12.06
N LEU A 196 -14.87 37.85 11.67
CA LEU A 196 -15.08 36.43 11.85
C LEU A 196 -15.05 35.71 10.50
N THR A 197 -14.23 34.69 10.36
CA THR A 197 -14.08 33.88 9.16
C THR A 197 -14.21 32.39 9.54
N ALA A 198 -15.17 31.67 8.93
CA ALA A 198 -15.31 30.24 9.13
C ALA A 198 -14.26 29.49 8.28
N GLN A 199 -13.73 28.42 8.81
CA GLN A 199 -12.74 27.57 8.14
C GLN A 199 -13.14 26.10 8.20
N ASP A 200 -12.97 25.38 7.09
CA ASP A 200 -13.21 23.93 6.98
C ASP A 200 -11.96 23.10 7.27
N SER A 201 -12.09 21.78 7.19
CA SER A 201 -11.00 20.82 7.43
C SER A 201 -9.91 20.83 6.34
N SER A 202 -10.18 21.44 5.19
CA SER A 202 -9.24 21.62 4.08
C SER A 202 -8.52 22.98 4.11
N GLY A 203 -8.87 23.83 5.08
CA GLY A 203 -8.30 25.17 5.24
C GLY A 203 -8.94 26.25 4.38
N ASN A 204 -10.05 25.96 3.67
CA ASN A 204 -10.75 26.99 2.91
C ASN A 204 -11.50 27.93 3.86
N GLU A 205 -11.50 29.22 3.54
CA GLU A 205 -12.07 30.28 4.36
C GLU A 205 -13.34 30.88 3.72
N SER A 206 -14.37 31.08 4.55
CA SER A 206 -15.58 31.81 4.13
C SER A 206 -15.32 33.27 3.87
N SER A 207 -16.28 33.97 3.29
CA SER A 207 -16.31 35.44 3.40
C SER A 207 -16.44 35.86 4.86
N SER A 208 -15.76 36.96 5.20
CA SER A 208 -15.71 37.46 6.59
C SER A 208 -17.00 38.21 6.97
N VAL A 209 -17.34 38.12 8.27
CA VAL A 209 -18.39 38.91 8.91
C VAL A 209 -17.75 39.91 9.86
N GLU A 210 -17.94 41.23 9.62
CA GLU A 210 -17.35 42.27 10.44
C GLU A 210 -18.39 42.85 11.42
N LYS A 211 -17.96 43.19 12.65
CA LYS A 211 -18.72 43.85 13.71
C LYS A 211 -17.84 44.83 14.48
N ASN A 212 -18.33 46.05 14.67
CA ASN A 212 -17.68 47.07 15.49
C ASN A 212 -18.36 47.16 16.85
N PHE A 213 -17.58 47.44 17.89
CA PHE A 213 -18.06 47.62 19.24
C PHE A 213 -17.22 48.65 19.96
N THR A 214 -17.88 49.62 20.62
CA THR A 214 -17.20 50.70 21.35
C THR A 214 -17.25 50.44 22.86
N VAL A 215 -16.08 50.44 23.48
CA VAL A 215 -15.91 50.35 24.93
C VAL A 215 -15.73 51.77 25.50
N GLU A 216 -16.63 52.20 26.37
CA GLU A 216 -16.63 53.52 26.97
C GLU A 216 -15.56 53.74 28.06
N GLN A 217 -15.27 52.69 28.85
CA GLN A 217 -14.29 52.73 29.93
C GLN A 217 -13.35 51.55 29.93
N SER A 218 -12.03 51.78 30.04
CA SER A 218 -11.04 50.72 30.31
C SER A 218 -11.06 50.31 31.77
N ILE A 219 -10.68 49.05 32.01
CA ILE A 219 -10.36 48.57 33.38
C ILE A 219 -8.91 48.94 33.70
N GLU A 220 -8.59 49.15 35.00
CA GLU A 220 -7.21 49.24 35.44
C GLU A 220 -6.48 47.92 35.09
N PRO A 221 -5.36 47.95 34.36
CA PRO A 221 -4.67 46.75 33.92
C PRO A 221 -4.15 45.96 35.12
N ASP A 222 -4.46 44.66 35.18
CA ASP A 222 -3.77 43.77 36.11
C ASP A 222 -2.29 43.68 35.72
N THR A 223 -1.40 43.95 36.68
CA THR A 223 0.05 43.92 36.45
C THR A 223 0.66 42.54 36.75
N LYS A 224 -0.10 41.62 37.32
CA LYS A 224 0.34 40.29 37.68
C LYS A 224 0.19 39.34 36.47
N ALA A 225 1.26 38.64 36.11
CA ALA A 225 1.19 37.58 35.11
C ALA A 225 0.48 36.32 35.69
N PRO A 226 -0.27 35.59 34.84
CA PRO A 226 -0.88 34.32 35.27
C PRO A 226 0.19 33.24 35.52
N ALA A 227 -0.19 32.13 36.17
CA ALA A 227 0.68 30.96 36.26
C ALA A 227 0.91 30.32 34.89
N LYS A 228 2.00 29.58 34.73
CA LYS A 228 2.32 28.83 33.50
C LYS A 228 1.25 27.79 33.17
N PRO A 229 1.12 27.34 31.92
CA PRO A 229 0.38 26.14 31.57
C PRO A 229 0.88 24.91 32.36
N LEU A 230 -0.03 24.02 32.72
CA LEU A 230 0.22 22.85 33.55
C LEU A 230 0.13 21.56 32.72
N GLU A 231 0.74 20.48 33.19
CA GLU A 231 0.60 19.13 32.59
C GLU A 231 0.89 19.11 31.07
N VAL A 232 1.88 19.89 30.63
CA VAL A 232 2.22 19.98 29.22
C VAL A 232 2.82 18.67 28.72
N THR A 233 2.26 18.12 27.65
CA THR A 233 2.72 16.88 27.00
C THR A 233 2.75 17.04 25.49
N ALA A 234 3.69 16.36 24.83
CA ALA A 234 3.80 16.28 23.38
C ALA A 234 3.63 14.84 22.92
N THR A 235 2.78 14.61 21.93
CA THR A 235 2.54 13.29 21.34
C THR A 235 2.88 13.35 19.85
N PRO A 236 4.06 12.87 19.43
CA PRO A 236 4.48 12.93 18.05
C PRO A 236 3.85 11.82 17.19
N SER A 237 3.50 12.18 15.93
CA SER A 237 3.20 11.30 14.81
C SER A 237 4.32 11.42 13.77
N THR A 238 4.11 10.94 12.55
CA THR A 238 5.09 11.00 11.45
C THR A 238 5.21 12.40 10.85
N ASP A 239 4.11 13.12 10.76
CA ASP A 239 3.97 14.43 10.11
C ASP A 239 3.31 15.48 11.01
N SER A 240 3.09 15.13 12.27
CA SER A 240 2.37 15.99 13.20
C SER A 240 2.80 15.77 14.65
N ILE A 241 2.62 16.80 15.49
CA ILE A 241 2.82 16.72 16.94
C ILE A 241 1.61 17.34 17.63
N LYS A 242 0.95 16.55 18.47
CA LYS A 242 -0.13 17.04 19.34
C LYS A 242 0.43 17.50 20.68
N ILE A 243 0.24 18.78 20.98
CA ILE A 243 0.54 19.35 22.30
C ILE A 243 -0.74 19.35 23.11
N SER A 244 -0.67 18.88 24.36
CA SER A 244 -1.78 18.89 25.31
C SER A 244 -1.32 19.56 26.61
N TRP A 245 -2.20 20.36 27.22
CA TRP A 245 -1.91 21.08 28.46
C TRP A 245 -3.18 21.30 29.25
N LYS A 246 -3.02 21.78 30.47
CA LYS A 246 -4.09 22.26 31.32
C LYS A 246 -3.89 23.74 31.61
N ASN A 247 -4.92 24.55 31.39
CA ASN A 247 -4.88 25.97 31.69
C ASN A 247 -4.66 26.21 33.19
N PRO A 248 -3.99 27.30 33.58
CA PRO A 248 -3.82 27.64 34.98
C PRO A 248 -5.17 27.91 35.67
N GLN A 249 -5.15 27.98 37.01
CA GLN A 249 -6.36 28.21 37.81
C GLN A 249 -6.69 29.70 38.03
N ASP A 250 -5.85 30.59 37.50
CA ASP A 250 -6.02 32.04 37.59
C ASP A 250 -7.37 32.46 37.01
N THR A 251 -8.18 33.15 37.79
CA THR A 251 -9.56 33.51 37.39
C THR A 251 -9.62 34.54 36.28
N ASP A 252 -8.54 35.28 36.04
CA ASP A 252 -8.32 36.23 34.95
C ASP A 252 -7.60 35.62 33.75
N PHE A 253 -7.39 34.30 33.70
CA PHE A 253 -6.83 33.60 32.55
C PHE A 253 -7.68 33.83 31.31
N PHE A 254 -7.03 34.16 30.19
CA PHE A 254 -7.68 34.42 28.88
C PHE A 254 -7.35 33.36 27.85
N SER A 255 -6.06 33.07 27.62
CA SER A 255 -5.63 32.17 26.56
C SER A 255 -4.27 31.53 26.87
N THR A 256 -3.97 30.47 26.13
CA THR A 256 -2.61 29.94 25.98
C THR A 256 -2.08 30.28 24.61
N GLU A 257 -0.91 30.89 24.55
CA GLU A 257 -0.14 31.07 23.32
C GLU A 257 0.86 29.91 23.17
N ILE A 258 0.94 29.32 22.00
CA ILE A 258 1.90 28.27 21.69
C ILE A 258 2.75 28.72 20.51
N LYS A 259 4.05 28.72 20.70
CA LYS A 259 5.04 29.03 19.68
C LYS A 259 5.78 27.75 19.30
N ILE A 260 5.91 27.47 18.00
CA ILE A 260 6.73 26.38 17.49
C ILE A 260 8.00 26.97 16.84
N ASN A 261 9.17 26.57 17.35
CA ASN A 261 10.45 27.16 16.97
C ASN A 261 10.39 28.71 16.99
N ASP A 262 10.75 29.37 15.89
CA ASP A 262 10.72 30.85 15.77
C ASP A 262 9.51 31.40 15.00
N GLN A 263 8.43 30.60 14.86
CA GLN A 263 7.23 31.03 14.16
C GLN A 263 6.33 31.90 15.02
N ASP A 264 5.37 32.59 14.40
CA ASP A 264 4.35 33.36 15.09
C ASP A 264 3.50 32.45 16.00
N PRO A 265 3.13 32.93 17.22
CA PRO A 265 2.39 32.13 18.17
C PRO A 265 0.94 31.88 17.74
N ILE A 266 0.46 30.67 18.02
CA ILE A 266 -0.95 30.31 17.92
C ILE A 266 -1.62 30.60 19.25
N ILE A 267 -2.79 31.25 19.24
CA ILE A 267 -3.53 31.65 20.42
C ILE A 267 -4.74 30.74 20.59
N ILE A 268 -4.84 30.09 21.74
CA ILE A 268 -5.95 29.18 22.07
C ILE A 268 -6.65 29.68 23.34
N SER A 269 -7.86 30.21 23.16
CA SER A 269 -8.69 30.66 24.28
C SER A 269 -9.26 29.49 25.06
N GLY A 270 -9.56 29.71 26.36
CA GLY A 270 -10.17 28.71 27.20
C GLY A 270 -10.54 29.21 28.58
N LEU A 271 -11.13 28.33 29.38
CA LEU A 271 -11.46 28.63 30.77
C LEU A 271 -10.30 28.25 31.72
N PRO A 272 -10.21 28.89 32.89
CA PRO A 272 -9.29 28.44 33.92
C PRO A 272 -9.46 26.95 34.23
N ASN A 273 -8.35 26.24 34.49
CA ASN A 273 -8.31 24.82 34.81
C ASN A 273 -8.85 23.85 33.74
N GLU A 274 -9.12 24.32 32.53
CA GLU A 274 -9.57 23.52 31.42
C GLU A 274 -8.40 22.78 30.75
N SER A 275 -8.58 21.50 30.33
CA SER A 275 -7.61 20.77 29.54
C SER A 275 -7.82 21.07 28.05
N LYS A 276 -6.74 21.43 27.38
CA LYS A 276 -6.70 21.79 25.94
C LYS A 276 -5.67 20.98 25.19
N SER A 277 -5.80 20.92 23.88
CA SER A 277 -4.78 20.41 22.99
C SER A 277 -4.83 21.11 21.64
N TYR A 278 -3.68 21.11 20.96
CA TYR A 278 -3.54 21.58 19.58
C TYR A 278 -2.61 20.63 18.83
N THR A 279 -2.89 20.36 17.54
CA THR A 279 -2.06 19.52 16.70
C THR A 279 -1.40 20.39 15.62
N PHE A 280 -0.08 20.36 15.58
CA PHE A 280 0.72 20.95 14.52
C PHE A 280 0.86 19.90 13.43
N GLU A 281 0.43 20.21 12.21
CA GLU A 281 0.42 19.31 11.07
C GLU A 281 1.43 19.73 9.99
N ASN A 282 1.68 18.85 9.00
CA ASN A 282 2.64 19.08 7.91
C ASN A 282 4.08 19.32 8.39
N LEU A 283 4.46 18.64 9.47
CA LEU A 283 5.82 18.66 9.98
C LEU A 283 6.69 17.63 9.23
N SER A 284 7.99 17.91 9.09
CA SER A 284 8.94 16.96 8.52
C SER A 284 9.15 15.78 9.46
N GLU A 285 9.25 14.56 8.91
CA GLU A 285 9.56 13.36 9.70
C GLU A 285 10.97 13.42 10.31
N GLU A 286 11.18 12.66 11.40
CA GLU A 286 12.46 12.53 12.12
C GLU A 286 13.10 13.89 12.50
N THR A 287 12.25 14.92 12.67
CA THR A 287 12.67 16.29 12.96
C THR A 287 12.25 16.69 14.37
N GLU A 288 13.19 17.25 15.13
CA GLU A 288 12.90 17.78 16.46
C GLU A 288 12.29 19.19 16.38
N TYR A 289 11.18 19.36 17.09
CA TYR A 289 10.47 20.64 17.21
C TYR A 289 10.40 21.02 18.69
N THR A 290 10.65 22.31 18.97
CA THR A 290 10.54 22.89 20.31
C THR A 290 9.32 23.80 20.37
N PHE A 291 8.53 23.64 21.43
CA PHE A 291 7.31 24.39 21.68
C PHE A 291 7.46 25.18 22.98
N GLU A 292 7.09 26.46 22.92
CA GLU A 292 7.01 27.35 24.07
C GLU A 292 5.55 27.70 24.30
N LEU A 293 5.03 27.46 25.51
CA LEU A 293 3.66 27.75 25.91
C LEU A 293 3.64 28.87 26.94
N TYR A 294 2.79 29.85 26.73
CA TYR A 294 2.58 30.98 27.64
C TYR A 294 1.10 31.08 27.99
N SER A 295 0.77 31.24 29.27
CA SER A 295 -0.56 31.68 29.69
C SER A 295 -0.67 33.19 29.58
N VAL A 296 -1.81 33.68 29.12
CA VAL A 296 -2.10 35.10 28.96
C VAL A 296 -3.38 35.45 29.74
N ASN A 297 -3.38 36.54 30.48
CA ASN A 297 -4.56 36.98 31.21
C ASN A 297 -5.35 38.07 30.44
N TYR A 298 -6.51 38.49 30.94
CA TYR A 298 -7.33 39.56 30.33
C TYR A 298 -6.65 40.93 30.25
N SER A 299 -5.54 41.14 30.95
CA SER A 299 -4.72 42.36 30.82
C SER A 299 -3.53 42.15 29.86
N LEU A 300 -3.54 41.08 29.05
CA LEU A 300 -2.50 40.72 28.07
C LEU A 300 -1.10 40.51 28.70
N LYS A 301 -1.04 40.18 29.99
CA LYS A 301 0.20 39.80 30.66
C LYS A 301 0.48 38.32 30.38
N LYS A 302 1.74 38.01 30.00
CA LYS A 302 2.19 36.65 29.77
C LYS A 302 2.90 36.08 30.98
N SER A 303 2.69 34.79 31.22
CA SER A 303 3.50 34.01 32.17
C SER A 303 4.94 33.84 31.63
N GLU A 304 5.81 33.27 32.45
CA GLU A 304 7.02 32.63 31.91
C GLU A 304 6.62 31.47 31.02
N SER A 305 7.52 31.06 30.09
CA SER A 305 7.30 29.92 29.17
C SER A 305 7.33 28.58 29.91
N GLU A 306 6.57 27.64 29.40
CA GLU A 306 6.76 26.22 29.63
C GLU A 306 7.23 25.61 28.32
N GLU A 307 8.43 24.99 28.31
CA GLU A 307 9.06 24.45 27.10
C GLU A 307 8.92 22.93 27.06
N ILE A 308 8.64 22.41 25.86
CA ILE A 308 8.64 20.98 25.58
C ILE A 308 9.17 20.73 24.17
N SER A 309 10.02 19.71 24.00
CA SER A 309 10.48 19.28 22.68
C SER A 309 9.97 17.88 22.37
N ALA A 310 9.73 17.62 21.09
CA ALA A 310 9.38 16.31 20.59
C ALA A 310 9.90 16.13 19.15
N THR A 311 10.30 14.90 18.84
CA THR A 311 10.75 14.51 17.50
C THR A 311 9.63 13.77 16.80
N THR A 312 9.26 14.18 15.58
CA THR A 312 8.32 13.44 14.73
C THR A 312 8.84 12.03 14.46
N LYS A 313 7.93 11.07 14.35
CA LYS A 313 8.30 9.67 14.11
C LYS A 313 8.77 9.47 12.68
N SER A 314 9.54 8.41 12.46
CA SER A 314 9.83 7.92 11.12
C SER A 314 8.56 7.38 10.46
N ASN A 315 8.39 7.66 9.17
CA ASN A 315 7.35 7.05 8.33
C ASN A 315 7.71 5.61 7.94
N GLN A 316 8.92 5.17 8.27
CA GLN A 316 9.37 3.83 7.94
C GLN A 316 8.63 2.78 8.78
N ILE A 317 7.73 2.06 8.14
CA ILE A 317 6.97 0.94 8.73
C ILE A 317 7.67 -0.39 8.45
N ILE A 318 8.21 -0.55 7.24
CA ILE A 318 8.98 -1.74 6.85
C ILE A 318 10.45 -1.49 7.16
N LYS A 319 11.03 -2.38 7.96
CA LYS A 319 12.46 -2.43 8.23
C LYS A 319 13.11 -3.48 7.33
N THR A 320 14.21 -3.10 6.68
CA THR A 320 15.03 -4.02 5.89
C THR A 320 16.42 -4.12 6.48
N GLU A 321 16.90 -5.34 6.71
CA GLU A 321 18.26 -5.60 7.18
C GLU A 321 18.94 -6.60 6.24
N LYS A 322 20.22 -6.36 5.90
CA LYS A 322 20.99 -7.24 5.02
C LYS A 322 21.76 -8.26 5.83
N GLN A 323 21.65 -9.53 5.46
CA GLN A 323 22.40 -10.64 6.03
C GLN A 323 23.08 -11.42 4.92
N THR A 324 24.39 -11.62 5.01
CA THR A 324 25.14 -12.42 4.02
C THR A 324 25.21 -13.87 4.46
N VAL A 325 24.83 -14.79 3.58
CA VAL A 325 25.06 -16.22 3.68
C VAL A 325 26.40 -16.52 3.03
N THR A 326 27.31 -17.14 3.78
CA THR A 326 28.70 -17.34 3.38
C THR A 326 29.02 -18.80 3.07
N PHE A 327 29.92 -19.00 2.11
CA PHE A 327 30.47 -20.28 1.69
C PHE A 327 31.98 -20.24 1.76
N SER A 328 32.63 -21.41 1.70
CA SER A 328 34.09 -21.50 1.55
C SER A 328 34.57 -20.87 0.25
N ASN A 329 33.77 -20.95 -0.80
CA ASN A 329 33.96 -20.21 -2.04
C ASN A 329 33.24 -18.85 -1.93
N PRO A 330 33.94 -17.72 -1.82
CA PRO A 330 33.31 -16.41 -1.63
C PRO A 330 32.44 -15.97 -2.84
N ASN A 331 32.69 -16.50 -4.03
CA ASN A 331 31.88 -16.22 -5.22
C ASN A 331 30.47 -16.86 -5.13
N ALA A 332 30.23 -17.79 -4.20
CA ALA A 332 28.94 -18.39 -3.93
C ALA A 332 28.16 -17.65 -2.83
N ASN A 333 28.77 -16.66 -2.17
CA ASN A 333 28.08 -15.88 -1.15
C ASN A 333 26.90 -15.12 -1.73
N PHE A 334 25.82 -15.03 -0.97
CA PHE A 334 24.66 -14.21 -1.36
C PHE A 334 24.09 -13.44 -0.18
N THR A 335 23.38 -12.37 -0.47
CA THR A 335 22.78 -11.49 0.54
C THR A 335 21.29 -11.71 0.59
N MET A 336 20.75 -11.94 1.79
CA MET A 336 19.32 -11.90 2.09
C MET A 336 18.94 -10.51 2.60
N ILE A 337 17.77 -10.05 2.24
CA ILE A 337 17.12 -8.90 2.89
C ILE A 337 16.04 -9.45 3.82
N ASP A 338 16.18 -9.14 5.10
CA ASP A 338 15.21 -9.44 6.15
C ASP A 338 14.13 -8.35 6.14
N ILE A 339 12.88 -8.71 5.95
CA ILE A 339 11.73 -7.81 5.98
C ILE A 339 10.99 -8.00 7.30
N SER A 340 10.92 -6.95 8.10
CA SER A 340 10.21 -6.89 9.38
C SER A 340 9.46 -5.57 9.53
N PHE A 341 8.75 -5.37 10.64
CA PHE A 341 7.91 -4.19 10.85
C PHE A 341 8.31 -3.43 12.11
N THR A 342 8.33 -2.10 12.04
CA THR A 342 8.76 -1.21 13.14
C THR A 342 7.63 -0.83 14.08
N ASP A 343 6.37 -0.93 13.63
CA ASP A 343 5.18 -0.49 14.36
C ASP A 343 4.52 -1.58 15.23
N GLY A 344 5.17 -2.76 15.34
CA GLY A 344 4.71 -3.88 16.16
C GLY A 344 3.65 -4.76 15.51
N ARG A 345 3.27 -4.52 14.24
CA ARG A 345 2.42 -5.46 13.50
C ARG A 345 3.14 -6.79 13.27
N THR A 346 2.38 -7.87 13.25
CA THR A 346 2.90 -9.23 12.98
C THR A 346 2.77 -9.63 11.51
N GLU A 347 2.00 -8.88 10.73
CA GLU A 347 1.79 -9.06 9.30
C GLU A 347 1.35 -7.74 8.67
N ASP A 348 1.61 -7.56 7.37
CA ASP A 348 1.16 -6.42 6.59
C ASP A 348 0.36 -6.89 5.37
N SER A 349 -0.57 -6.07 4.90
CA SER A 349 -1.44 -6.41 3.79
C SER A 349 -0.90 -5.94 2.45
N ILE A 350 -1.19 -6.70 1.40
CA ILE A 350 -0.96 -6.31 0.01
C ILE A 350 -2.14 -6.77 -0.85
N ILE A 351 -2.45 -5.99 -1.88
CA ILE A 351 -3.38 -6.40 -2.94
C ILE A 351 -2.55 -6.92 -4.10
N LEU A 352 -2.68 -8.22 -4.38
CA LEU A 352 -2.01 -8.90 -5.49
C LEU A 352 -2.85 -8.78 -6.78
N GLY A 353 -2.23 -9.03 -7.92
CA GLY A 353 -2.94 -9.19 -9.18
C GLY A 353 -3.59 -7.91 -9.70
N GLU A 354 -3.04 -6.73 -9.42
CA GLU A 354 -3.50 -5.46 -10.01
C GLU A 354 -3.20 -5.38 -11.52
N ASP A 355 -3.08 -6.53 -12.15
CA ASP A 355 -2.87 -6.68 -13.58
C ASP A 355 -4.20 -6.58 -14.34
N LEU A 356 -4.10 -6.36 -15.65
CA LEU A 356 -5.22 -6.29 -16.60
C LEU A 356 -5.98 -7.62 -16.75
N LEU A 357 -5.35 -8.74 -16.36
CA LEU A 357 -5.85 -10.10 -16.57
C LEU A 357 -6.27 -10.80 -15.28
N GLU A 358 -6.00 -10.22 -14.12
CA GLU A 358 -6.24 -10.85 -12.83
C GLU A 358 -7.17 -10.02 -11.95
N VAL A 359 -8.06 -10.71 -11.25
CA VAL A 359 -8.91 -10.06 -10.23
C VAL A 359 -8.03 -9.72 -9.02
N PRO A 360 -7.98 -8.45 -8.56
CA PRO A 360 -7.21 -8.08 -7.39
C PRO A 360 -7.61 -8.90 -6.16
N TYR A 361 -6.61 -9.40 -5.42
CA TYR A 361 -6.82 -10.21 -4.22
C TYR A 361 -6.00 -9.66 -3.05
N GLN A 362 -6.67 -9.32 -1.95
CA GLN A 362 -6.00 -8.87 -0.73
C GLN A 362 -5.53 -10.06 0.11
N THR A 363 -4.26 -10.05 0.50
CA THR A 363 -3.65 -11.05 1.38
C THR A 363 -2.73 -10.40 2.40
N ASN A 364 -2.32 -11.17 3.40
CA ASN A 364 -1.37 -10.73 4.42
C ASN A 364 -0.04 -11.46 4.26
N VAL A 365 1.05 -10.73 4.52
CA VAL A 365 2.42 -11.21 4.48
C VAL A 365 3.05 -11.01 5.86
N LYS A 366 3.59 -12.09 6.42
CA LYS A 366 4.37 -12.08 7.66
C LYS A 366 5.81 -11.66 7.37
N PRO A 367 6.61 -11.28 8.38
CA PRO A 367 8.04 -11.10 8.20
C PRO A 367 8.69 -12.30 7.54
N PHE A 368 9.61 -12.06 6.61
CA PHE A 368 10.34 -13.07 5.87
C PHE A 368 11.68 -12.54 5.38
N ARG A 369 12.54 -13.43 4.91
CA ARG A 369 13.80 -13.09 4.25
C ARG A 369 13.75 -13.49 2.79
N LEU A 370 14.31 -12.65 1.92
CA LEU A 370 14.39 -12.90 0.48
C LEU A 370 15.77 -12.52 -0.03
N ALA A 371 16.33 -13.30 -0.94
CA ALA A 371 17.62 -12.99 -1.56
C ALA A 371 17.55 -11.67 -2.34
N MET A 372 18.55 -10.80 -2.14
CA MET A 372 18.64 -9.47 -2.74
C MET A 372 18.69 -9.53 -4.27
N TYR A 373 19.30 -10.59 -4.79
CA TYR A 373 19.46 -10.87 -6.22
C TYR A 373 18.80 -12.20 -6.60
N GLU A 374 18.60 -12.42 -7.88
CA GLU A 374 18.38 -13.75 -8.44
C GLU A 374 19.49 -14.71 -8.00
N THR A 375 19.20 -15.99 -7.83
CA THR A 375 20.20 -16.98 -7.41
C THR A 375 21.27 -17.13 -8.50
N SER A 376 22.53 -16.84 -8.14
CA SER A 376 23.64 -16.94 -9.07
C SER A 376 23.99 -18.41 -9.37
N TYR A 377 24.57 -18.64 -10.56
CA TYR A 377 25.06 -19.98 -10.91
C TYR A 377 26.19 -20.44 -10.00
N ASN A 378 27.02 -19.54 -9.47
CA ASN A 378 28.06 -19.87 -8.50
C ASN A 378 27.45 -20.45 -7.21
N THR A 379 26.43 -19.80 -6.65
CA THR A 379 25.73 -20.28 -5.47
C THR A 379 25.05 -21.63 -5.75
N TRP A 380 24.36 -21.74 -6.88
CA TRP A 380 23.73 -22.99 -7.32
C TRP A 380 24.73 -24.12 -7.42
N TYR A 381 25.84 -23.92 -8.11
CA TYR A 381 26.85 -24.95 -8.36
C TYR A 381 27.53 -25.44 -7.09
N GLU A 382 27.87 -24.54 -6.17
CA GLU A 382 28.50 -24.91 -4.89
C GLU A 382 27.61 -25.83 -4.07
N VAL A 383 26.31 -25.50 -3.97
CA VAL A 383 25.31 -26.33 -3.28
C VAL A 383 25.04 -27.63 -4.04
N LEU A 384 24.99 -27.59 -5.38
CA LEU A 384 24.82 -28.79 -6.21
C LEU A 384 25.92 -29.82 -5.95
N LYS A 385 27.18 -29.38 -5.90
CA LYS A 385 28.33 -30.27 -5.61
C LYS A 385 28.26 -30.86 -4.21
N TRP A 386 27.85 -30.07 -3.22
CA TRP A 386 27.61 -30.59 -1.88
C TRP A 386 26.44 -31.58 -1.85
N ALA A 387 25.34 -31.28 -2.51
CA ALA A 387 24.14 -32.09 -2.59
C ALA A 387 24.44 -33.49 -3.18
N GLU A 388 25.16 -33.55 -4.32
CA GLU A 388 25.58 -34.81 -4.96
C GLU A 388 26.38 -35.71 -3.99
N SER A 389 27.13 -35.15 -3.05
CA SER A 389 27.93 -35.86 -2.07
C SER A 389 27.16 -36.23 -0.80
N ASN A 390 25.95 -35.65 -0.60
CA ASN A 390 25.14 -35.81 0.62
C ASN A 390 23.77 -36.45 0.39
N GLY A 391 23.66 -37.27 -0.67
CA GLY A 391 22.47 -38.10 -0.92
C GLY A 391 21.28 -37.39 -1.53
N TYR A 392 21.52 -36.26 -2.17
CA TYR A 392 20.51 -35.55 -2.95
C TYR A 392 20.58 -35.92 -4.43
N THR A 393 19.43 -36.00 -5.07
CA THR A 393 19.27 -36.18 -6.52
C THR A 393 18.64 -34.92 -7.11
N ILE A 394 19.39 -34.15 -7.90
CA ILE A 394 18.91 -32.99 -8.63
C ILE A 394 19.03 -33.33 -10.12
N VAL A 395 17.86 -33.44 -10.80
CA VAL A 395 17.79 -33.92 -12.19
C VAL A 395 18.38 -32.90 -13.16
N ASN A 396 17.95 -31.65 -13.08
CA ASN A 396 18.49 -30.59 -13.93
C ASN A 396 19.57 -29.83 -13.18
N LYS A 397 20.78 -29.94 -13.68
CA LYS A 397 21.96 -29.38 -13.01
C LYS A 397 22.16 -27.89 -13.25
N GLY A 398 21.22 -27.24 -13.95
CA GLY A 398 21.29 -25.83 -14.27
C GLY A 398 22.36 -25.46 -15.30
N VAL A 399 22.28 -24.24 -15.80
CA VAL A 399 23.27 -23.63 -16.69
C VAL A 399 23.56 -22.20 -16.24
N GLU A 400 24.75 -21.72 -16.59
CA GLU A 400 25.20 -20.35 -16.31
C GLU A 400 24.67 -19.39 -17.37
N GLY A 401 23.51 -18.80 -17.11
CA GLY A 401 22.87 -17.84 -18.01
C GLY A 401 22.43 -18.39 -19.37
N VAL A 402 21.78 -17.56 -20.14
CA VAL A 402 21.44 -17.80 -21.55
C VAL A 402 21.95 -16.65 -22.38
N PHE A 403 22.78 -16.94 -23.39
CA PHE A 403 23.42 -15.96 -24.24
C PHE A 403 22.90 -16.08 -25.68
N GLY A 404 22.03 -15.14 -26.09
CA GLY A 404 21.43 -15.10 -27.40
C GLY A 404 19.97 -15.53 -27.46
N ASP A 405 19.38 -15.47 -28.66
CA ASP A 405 18.00 -15.89 -28.87
C ASP A 405 17.84 -17.40 -28.55
N VAL A 406 16.70 -17.76 -27.95
CA VAL A 406 16.39 -19.14 -27.50
C VAL A 406 16.48 -20.20 -28.60
N GLU A 407 16.47 -19.78 -29.87
CA GLU A 407 16.60 -20.68 -31.04
C GLU A 407 18.03 -21.23 -31.23
N HIS A 408 19.00 -20.68 -30.48
CA HIS A 408 20.40 -21.07 -30.59
C HIS A 408 20.89 -21.78 -29.31
N GLU A 409 20.54 -23.06 -29.13
CA GLU A 409 21.03 -23.93 -28.03
C GLU A 409 22.57 -23.95 -27.88
N ASN A 410 23.29 -23.52 -28.91
CA ASN A 410 24.76 -23.51 -28.94
C ASN A 410 25.40 -22.39 -28.07
N ASN A 411 24.60 -21.47 -27.54
CA ASN A 411 25.08 -20.31 -26.76
C ASN A 411 24.85 -20.49 -25.24
N MET A 412 24.63 -21.71 -24.77
CA MET A 412 24.49 -22.00 -23.35
C MET A 412 25.75 -22.71 -22.80
N SER A 413 26.09 -22.45 -21.54
CA SER A 413 27.10 -23.27 -20.87
C SER A 413 26.61 -24.72 -20.75
N PRO A 414 27.52 -25.74 -20.74
CA PRO A 414 27.11 -27.10 -20.45
C PRO A 414 26.42 -27.19 -19.09
N SER A 415 25.34 -27.98 -18.98
CA SER A 415 24.61 -28.19 -17.73
C SER A 415 25.52 -28.78 -16.66
N GLY A 416 25.56 -28.17 -15.47
CA GLY A 416 26.42 -28.59 -14.37
C GLY A 416 27.92 -28.36 -14.58
N ALA A 417 28.34 -27.56 -15.55
CA ALA A 417 29.74 -27.17 -15.76
C ALA A 417 30.21 -26.20 -14.65
N GLU A 418 31.54 -26.08 -14.48
CA GLU A 418 32.09 -25.12 -13.55
C GLU A 418 31.73 -23.66 -13.94
N PRO A 419 31.37 -22.81 -12.95
CA PRO A 419 31.05 -21.41 -13.20
C PRO A 419 32.22 -20.63 -13.81
N LYS A 420 31.92 -19.70 -14.71
CA LYS A 420 32.89 -18.81 -15.36
C LYS A 420 32.68 -17.36 -15.02
N LEU A 421 31.46 -17.01 -14.61
CA LEU A 421 31.02 -15.65 -14.30
C LEU A 421 30.65 -15.55 -12.82
N VAL A 422 30.87 -14.41 -12.24
CA VAL A 422 30.34 -14.06 -10.93
C VAL A 422 28.97 -13.42 -11.16
N GLU A 423 27.97 -13.77 -10.34
CA GLU A 423 26.63 -13.16 -10.33
C GLU A 423 25.78 -13.37 -11.58
N MET A 424 26.13 -14.27 -12.51
CA MET A 424 25.24 -14.67 -13.57
C MET A 424 24.10 -15.53 -13.00
N PRO A 425 22.82 -15.23 -13.27
CA PRO A 425 21.71 -16.03 -12.79
C PRO A 425 21.81 -17.47 -13.27
N VAL A 426 21.45 -18.42 -12.40
CA VAL A 426 21.22 -19.80 -12.81
C VAL A 426 19.89 -19.90 -13.54
N CYS A 427 19.84 -20.75 -14.58
CA CYS A 427 18.62 -21.03 -15.30
C CYS A 427 18.55 -22.50 -15.77
N ARG A 428 17.48 -22.85 -16.50
CA ARG A 428 17.17 -24.20 -16.96
C ARG A 428 16.93 -25.19 -15.82
N LEU A 429 16.09 -24.76 -14.91
CA LEU A 429 15.70 -25.50 -13.69
C LEU A 429 14.21 -25.76 -13.69
N THR A 430 13.81 -26.86 -13.04
CA THR A 430 12.42 -27.08 -12.67
C THR A 430 12.13 -26.57 -11.27
N TRP A 431 10.87 -26.34 -10.98
CA TRP A 431 10.39 -26.05 -9.63
C TRP A 431 10.82 -27.15 -8.61
N ARG A 432 10.80 -28.42 -9.03
CA ARG A 432 11.24 -29.59 -8.23
C ARG A 432 12.72 -29.49 -7.87
N ASP A 433 13.58 -29.21 -8.86
CA ASP A 433 15.02 -29.10 -8.64
C ASP A 433 15.35 -28.02 -7.62
N VAL A 434 14.62 -26.88 -7.70
CA VAL A 434 14.84 -25.75 -6.79
C VAL A 434 14.44 -26.09 -5.36
N MET A 435 13.32 -26.77 -5.14
CA MET A 435 12.92 -27.18 -3.78
C MET A 435 13.91 -28.11 -3.13
N VAL A 436 14.34 -29.14 -3.88
CA VAL A 436 15.33 -30.13 -3.40
C VAL A 436 16.67 -29.44 -3.14
N TRP A 437 17.05 -28.51 -4.00
CA TRP A 437 18.26 -27.70 -3.82
C TRP A 437 18.16 -26.78 -2.59
N CYS A 438 17.02 -26.15 -2.31
CA CYS A 438 16.81 -25.37 -1.10
C CYS A 438 16.96 -26.19 0.17
N ASN A 439 16.50 -27.45 0.17
CA ASN A 439 16.73 -28.37 1.28
C ASN A 439 18.21 -28.71 1.43
N ALA A 440 18.92 -28.94 0.32
CA ALA A 440 20.36 -29.19 0.34
C ALA A 440 21.13 -27.99 0.89
N LEU A 441 20.81 -26.78 0.46
CA LEU A 441 21.37 -25.54 1.00
C LEU A 441 21.09 -25.41 2.51
N SER A 442 19.87 -25.75 2.95
CA SER A 442 19.50 -25.73 4.37
C SER A 442 20.38 -26.67 5.20
N GLU A 443 20.50 -27.93 4.81
CA GLU A 443 21.37 -28.91 5.50
C GLU A 443 22.86 -28.50 5.44
N MET A 444 23.34 -27.98 4.30
CA MET A 444 24.70 -27.48 4.14
C MET A 444 25.03 -26.34 5.12
N GLN A 445 24.05 -25.47 5.40
CA GLN A 445 24.16 -24.37 6.35
C GLN A 445 23.79 -24.73 7.79
N GLY A 446 23.51 -26.03 8.07
CA GLY A 446 23.12 -26.51 9.40
C GLY A 446 21.72 -26.09 9.84
N LEU A 447 20.84 -25.77 8.89
CA LEU A 447 19.46 -25.38 9.11
C LEU A 447 18.50 -26.55 8.86
N LYS A 448 17.28 -26.47 9.42
CA LYS A 448 16.24 -27.49 9.20
C LYS A 448 15.59 -27.27 7.83
N PRO A 449 15.61 -28.31 6.94
CA PRO A 449 14.91 -28.26 5.65
C PRO A 449 13.41 -27.98 5.79
N VAL A 450 12.85 -27.30 4.81
CA VAL A 450 11.43 -26.87 4.78
C VAL A 450 10.54 -27.93 4.13
N TYR A 451 11.01 -28.61 3.09
CA TYR A 451 10.21 -29.55 2.31
C TYR A 451 10.46 -30.99 2.77
N CYS A 452 9.39 -31.67 3.13
CA CYS A 452 9.46 -33.03 3.71
C CYS A 452 8.56 -34.01 2.97
N THR A 453 8.89 -35.32 3.07
CA THR A 453 8.09 -36.42 2.52
C THR A 453 7.08 -36.97 3.51
N ASP A 454 7.14 -36.58 4.79
CA ASP A 454 6.25 -37.05 5.85
C ASP A 454 5.60 -35.87 6.62
N PRO A 455 4.39 -36.08 7.19
CA PRO A 455 3.64 -35.05 7.90
C PRO A 455 4.23 -34.65 9.25
N GLU A 456 5.17 -35.46 9.81
CA GLU A 456 5.89 -35.15 11.04
C GLU A 456 7.17 -34.32 10.79
N PHE A 457 7.45 -33.95 9.53
CA PHE A 457 8.61 -33.15 9.10
C PHE A 457 9.97 -33.70 9.54
N LYS A 458 10.11 -35.06 9.48
CA LYS A 458 11.33 -35.78 9.88
C LYS A 458 12.22 -36.15 8.72
N THR A 459 11.63 -36.35 7.54
CA THR A 459 12.32 -36.80 6.34
C THR A 459 12.36 -35.70 5.28
N PRO A 460 13.50 -35.02 5.09
CA PRO A 460 13.64 -34.04 4.05
C PRO A 460 13.43 -34.63 2.65
N LEU A 461 12.77 -33.89 1.76
CA LEU A 461 12.67 -34.17 0.34
C LEU A 461 14.07 -34.01 -0.30
N LYS A 462 14.65 -35.11 -0.83
CA LYS A 462 16.03 -35.16 -1.37
C LYS A 462 16.11 -35.56 -2.84
N ASP A 463 15.00 -35.89 -3.48
CA ASP A 463 14.97 -36.33 -4.88
C ASP A 463 14.00 -35.49 -5.70
N SER A 464 14.51 -34.84 -6.75
CA SER A 464 13.72 -34.02 -7.69
C SER A 464 13.12 -34.85 -8.83
N THR A 465 13.35 -36.16 -8.86
CA THR A 465 12.76 -37.06 -9.84
C THR A 465 11.25 -37.12 -9.63
N GLY A 466 10.48 -36.72 -10.61
CA GLY A 466 9.03 -36.79 -10.60
C GLY A 466 8.50 -37.49 -11.82
N ALA A 467 7.18 -37.63 -11.92
CA ALA A 467 6.51 -38.19 -13.09
C ALA A 467 6.94 -37.45 -14.37
N ALA A 468 6.87 -38.12 -15.51
CA ALA A 468 7.47 -37.71 -16.76
C ALA A 468 7.12 -36.24 -17.15
N PHE A 469 8.13 -35.52 -17.48
CA PHE A 469 8.20 -34.04 -17.68
C PHE A 469 7.26 -33.47 -18.74
N ASN A 470 6.70 -34.28 -19.63
CA ASN A 470 5.95 -33.88 -20.81
C ASN A 470 4.45 -34.13 -20.73
N ASP A 471 3.92 -34.54 -19.59
CA ASP A 471 2.50 -34.83 -19.44
C ASP A 471 1.87 -33.92 -18.40
N LEU A 472 1.10 -32.94 -18.86
CA LEU A 472 0.33 -31.99 -18.03
C LEU A 472 -0.69 -32.69 -17.10
N ASN A 473 -0.91 -34.00 -17.29
CA ASN A 473 -1.81 -34.83 -16.49
C ASN A 473 -1.07 -35.75 -15.50
N ASN A 474 0.26 -35.71 -15.43
CA ASN A 474 1.08 -36.60 -14.65
C ASN A 474 1.85 -35.88 -13.53
N TYR A 475 1.13 -35.09 -12.73
CA TYR A 475 1.65 -34.64 -11.44
C TYR A 475 1.42 -35.70 -10.39
N ASP A 476 2.45 -36.00 -9.61
CA ASP A 476 2.29 -36.80 -8.42
C ASP A 476 1.77 -35.92 -7.30
N THR A 477 0.44 -35.93 -7.12
CA THR A 477 -0.26 -35.09 -6.16
C THR A 477 -0.49 -35.77 -4.81
N ASP A 478 0.01 -36.99 -4.62
CA ASP A 478 -0.06 -37.65 -3.34
C ASP A 478 0.76 -36.87 -2.29
N PRO A 479 0.23 -36.68 -1.09
CA PRO A 479 0.94 -35.92 -0.06
C PRO A 479 2.30 -36.54 0.28
N GLY A 480 3.34 -35.75 0.26
CA GLY A 480 4.73 -36.16 0.52
C GLY A 480 5.55 -36.42 -0.73
N GLU A 481 4.93 -36.49 -1.90
CA GLU A 481 5.63 -36.60 -3.18
C GLU A 481 6.21 -35.25 -3.63
N VAL A 482 7.12 -35.28 -4.60
CA VAL A 482 7.88 -34.10 -5.03
C VAL A 482 7.01 -32.95 -5.55
N ASP A 483 5.82 -33.25 -6.08
CA ASP A 483 4.88 -32.23 -6.53
C ASP A 483 3.90 -31.73 -5.45
N ASN A 484 3.86 -32.43 -4.31
CA ASN A 484 3.02 -32.10 -3.17
C ASN A 484 3.73 -32.38 -1.84
N PRO A 485 4.92 -31.80 -1.58
CA PRO A 485 5.66 -32.02 -0.35
C PRO A 485 4.90 -31.46 0.86
N TYR A 486 5.14 -32.05 2.02
CA TYR A 486 4.79 -31.41 3.28
C TYR A 486 5.74 -30.22 3.52
N VAL A 487 5.18 -29.08 3.93
CA VAL A 487 5.92 -27.84 4.18
C VAL A 487 5.96 -27.56 5.68
N ASP A 488 7.14 -27.55 6.26
CA ASP A 488 7.31 -27.13 7.65
C ASP A 488 7.45 -25.61 7.75
N GLU A 489 6.34 -24.93 8.01
CA GLU A 489 6.28 -23.47 8.17
C GLU A 489 7.12 -22.94 9.37
N ASN A 490 7.53 -23.84 10.29
CA ASN A 490 8.38 -23.48 11.44
C ASN A 490 9.86 -23.82 11.21
N ALA A 491 10.20 -24.38 10.06
CA ALA A 491 11.60 -24.62 9.73
C ALA A 491 12.32 -23.30 9.42
N ASN A 492 13.59 -23.24 9.84
CA ASN A 492 14.46 -22.09 9.59
C ASN A 492 15.32 -22.24 8.34
N GLY A 493 15.06 -23.23 7.51
CA GLY A 493 15.77 -23.50 6.27
C GLY A 493 15.35 -22.58 5.12
N PHE A 494 16.03 -22.74 4.01
CA PHE A 494 15.76 -22.00 2.78
C PHE A 494 14.64 -22.67 1.96
N ARG A 495 13.93 -21.84 1.20
CA ARG A 495 12.78 -22.24 0.40
C ARG A 495 12.57 -21.33 -0.82
N LEU A 496 11.63 -21.68 -1.67
CA LEU A 496 11.06 -20.77 -2.65
C LEU A 496 10.19 -19.71 -1.95
N PRO A 497 10.12 -18.48 -2.46
CA PRO A 497 9.16 -17.48 -2.00
C PRO A 497 7.73 -17.94 -2.37
N TYR A 498 6.76 -17.57 -1.55
CA TYR A 498 5.36 -17.54 -1.98
C TYR A 498 5.15 -16.37 -2.95
N VAL A 499 4.18 -16.51 -3.86
CA VAL A 499 3.81 -15.44 -4.80
C VAL A 499 3.56 -14.12 -4.07
N LYS A 500 2.85 -14.18 -2.94
CA LYS A 500 2.55 -13.00 -2.12
C LYS A 500 3.80 -12.33 -1.53
N GLU A 501 4.81 -13.10 -1.15
CA GLU A 501 6.08 -12.58 -0.62
C GLU A 501 6.91 -11.94 -1.72
N TRP A 502 6.96 -12.60 -2.87
CA TRP A 502 7.65 -12.10 -4.04
C TRP A 502 7.06 -10.76 -4.51
N GLU A 503 5.73 -10.70 -4.70
CA GLU A 503 5.04 -9.49 -5.13
C GLU A 503 5.09 -8.38 -4.07
N TYR A 504 5.06 -8.74 -2.77
CA TYR A 504 5.29 -7.82 -1.67
C TYR A 504 6.67 -7.17 -1.77
N ALA A 505 7.72 -7.97 -1.93
CA ALA A 505 9.09 -7.49 -2.07
C ALA A 505 9.29 -6.62 -3.32
N ALA A 506 8.57 -6.93 -4.42
CA ALA A 506 8.64 -6.18 -5.66
C ALA A 506 7.97 -4.80 -5.60
N ARG A 507 6.94 -4.61 -4.75
CA ARG A 507 6.03 -3.46 -4.81
C ARG A 507 6.04 -2.56 -3.59
N LYS A 508 6.36 -3.08 -2.41
CA LYS A 508 6.29 -2.32 -1.17
C LYS A 508 7.41 -1.29 -1.05
N ARG A 509 7.08 -0.21 -0.33
CA ARG A 509 8.00 0.84 0.11
C ARG A 509 8.22 0.74 1.62
N LEU A 510 9.20 1.45 2.14
CA LEU A 510 9.52 1.47 3.56
C LEU A 510 8.35 1.98 4.44
N ASP A 511 7.47 2.82 3.91
CA ASP A 511 6.25 3.32 4.55
C ASP A 511 5.05 2.36 4.47
N ALA A 512 5.27 1.13 4.00
CA ALA A 512 4.27 0.10 3.73
C ALA A 512 3.24 0.43 2.63
N THR A 513 3.38 1.55 1.92
CA THR A 513 2.63 1.76 0.66
C THR A 513 3.15 0.81 -0.43
N ALA A 514 2.44 0.70 -1.54
CA ALA A 514 2.85 -0.16 -2.65
C ALA A 514 2.72 0.58 -3.98
N ILE A 515 3.66 0.34 -4.89
CA ILE A 515 3.51 0.75 -6.29
C ILE A 515 2.45 -0.15 -6.96
N SER A 516 1.87 0.32 -8.06
CA SER A 516 0.93 -0.49 -8.84
C SER A 516 1.57 -1.77 -9.36
N GLY A 517 0.84 -2.88 -9.33
CA GLY A 517 1.27 -4.15 -9.92
C GLY A 517 1.54 -4.09 -11.42
N ARG A 518 1.08 -3.03 -12.09
CA ARG A 518 1.31 -2.75 -13.52
C ARG A 518 2.68 -2.13 -13.81
N ASN A 519 3.36 -1.65 -12.78
CA ASN A 519 4.68 -1.05 -12.92
C ASN A 519 5.78 -2.12 -12.92
N VAL A 520 6.95 -1.76 -13.43
CA VAL A 520 8.21 -2.45 -13.10
C VAL A 520 8.57 -2.16 -11.66
N SER A 521 9.18 -3.12 -11.00
CA SER A 521 9.62 -2.97 -9.61
C SER A 521 10.61 -1.81 -9.47
N GLY A 522 10.30 -0.86 -8.61
CA GLY A 522 11.10 0.35 -8.37
C GLY A 522 10.68 1.57 -9.21
N ASP A 523 9.90 1.40 -10.27
CA ASP A 523 9.45 2.50 -11.13
C ASP A 523 8.06 3.00 -10.74
N GLU A 524 7.99 4.26 -10.30
CA GLU A 524 6.75 4.93 -9.90
C GLU A 524 6.14 5.81 -10.99
N THR A 525 6.84 5.99 -12.12
CA THR A 525 6.52 7.07 -13.08
C THR A 525 5.44 6.73 -14.08
N GLY A 526 4.88 5.51 -14.05
CA GLY A 526 3.85 5.10 -14.98
C GLY A 526 3.63 3.60 -14.97
N SER A 527 3.00 3.09 -16.03
CA SER A 527 2.70 1.66 -16.19
C SER A 527 3.64 1.02 -17.23
N ALA A 528 4.04 -0.22 -16.97
CA ALA A 528 4.75 -1.05 -17.95
C ALA A 528 3.86 -1.55 -19.10
N ILE A 529 2.57 -1.20 -19.07
CA ILE A 529 1.62 -1.63 -20.10
C ILE A 529 1.72 -0.70 -21.31
N LYS A 530 2.00 -1.28 -22.48
CA LYS A 530 1.80 -0.58 -23.74
C LYS A 530 0.30 -0.48 -24.01
N THR A 531 -0.24 0.73 -23.96
CA THR A 531 -1.53 0.99 -24.59
C THR A 531 -1.29 1.27 -26.06
N THR A 532 -1.68 0.36 -26.95
CA THR A 532 -2.05 0.77 -28.29
C THR A 532 -3.35 1.57 -28.18
N ALA A 533 -3.59 2.54 -29.07
CA ALA A 533 -4.77 3.41 -29.06
C ALA A 533 -6.13 2.65 -29.03
N THR A 534 -6.13 1.33 -29.12
CA THR A 534 -7.28 0.42 -29.12
C THR A 534 -7.46 -0.35 -27.80
N GLU A 535 -6.50 -0.34 -26.89
CA GLU A 535 -6.61 -1.03 -25.58
C GLU A 535 -6.91 -0.02 -24.46
N GLN A 536 -8.07 0.60 -24.53
CA GLN A 536 -8.68 1.23 -23.37
C GLN A 536 -9.34 0.14 -22.55
N MET A 537 -8.70 -0.31 -21.45
CA MET A 537 -9.39 -1.15 -20.49
C MET A 537 -10.29 -0.28 -19.62
N ASN A 538 -11.58 -0.58 -19.63
CA ASN A 538 -12.59 0.10 -18.81
C ASN A 538 -12.61 1.65 -18.96
N GLY A 539 -12.19 2.18 -20.12
CA GLY A 539 -12.18 3.62 -20.37
C GLY A 539 -11.03 4.40 -19.72
N LEU A 540 -10.04 3.71 -19.14
CA LEU A 540 -8.88 4.33 -18.51
C LEU A 540 -7.69 4.40 -19.47
N SER A 541 -7.02 5.54 -19.49
CA SER A 541 -5.76 5.76 -20.21
C SER A 541 -4.59 5.55 -19.27
N PHE A 542 -3.55 4.83 -19.72
CA PHE A 542 -2.34 4.60 -18.94
C PHE A 542 -1.19 5.44 -19.49
N THR A 543 -0.38 6.02 -18.62
CA THR A 543 0.88 6.64 -18.98
C THR A 543 1.97 5.58 -18.91
N LEU A 544 2.73 5.41 -20.02
CA LEU A 544 3.87 4.49 -20.03
C LEU A 544 4.97 4.99 -19.09
N SER A 545 5.55 4.06 -18.35
CA SER A 545 6.75 4.30 -17.56
C SER A 545 7.89 4.82 -18.44
N THR A 546 8.51 5.91 -18.02
CA THR A 546 9.68 6.50 -18.69
C THR A 546 11.00 5.97 -18.14
N LYS A 547 10.99 5.32 -16.98
CA LYS A 547 12.17 4.81 -16.26
C LYS A 547 12.32 3.29 -16.32
N GLN A 548 11.44 2.60 -17.00
CA GLN A 548 11.45 1.12 -17.08
C GLN A 548 12.85 0.55 -17.42
N ASN A 549 13.61 1.21 -18.29
CA ASN A 549 14.95 0.77 -18.68
C ASN A 549 16.01 0.93 -17.58
N GLU A 550 15.74 1.69 -16.54
CA GLU A 550 16.62 1.84 -15.38
C GLU A 550 16.49 0.66 -14.42
N TYR A 551 15.32 0.02 -14.39
CA TYR A 551 14.96 -1.03 -13.42
C TYR A 551 14.84 -2.44 -14.02
N CYS A 552 14.78 -2.58 -15.37
CA CYS A 552 14.40 -3.83 -16.00
C CYS A 552 15.26 -4.19 -17.21
N TRP A 553 15.72 -5.44 -17.28
CA TRP A 553 16.24 -6.06 -18.50
C TRP A 553 15.11 -6.76 -19.24
N GLN A 554 14.76 -6.27 -20.41
CA GLN A 554 13.66 -6.75 -21.25
C GLN A 554 14.06 -6.86 -22.73
N ARG A 555 13.17 -7.38 -23.56
CA ARG A 555 13.43 -7.60 -24.99
C ARG A 555 14.02 -6.40 -25.74
N SER A 556 13.58 -5.20 -25.43
CA SER A 556 14.01 -3.99 -26.15
C SER A 556 15.42 -3.52 -25.78
N ASN A 557 15.96 -3.90 -24.62
CA ASN A 557 17.26 -3.45 -24.14
C ASN A 557 18.27 -4.56 -23.83
N SER A 558 17.84 -5.84 -23.80
CA SER A 558 18.71 -6.97 -23.43
C SER A 558 19.71 -7.38 -24.53
N ALA A 559 19.52 -6.94 -25.78
CA ALA A 559 20.46 -7.19 -26.88
C ALA A 559 21.61 -6.18 -26.94
N SER A 560 21.51 -5.07 -26.21
CA SER A 560 22.52 -4.02 -26.16
C SER A 560 23.24 -4.06 -24.82
N ASN A 561 24.45 -3.50 -24.77
CA ASN A 561 25.16 -3.30 -23.52
C ASN A 561 24.44 -2.30 -22.58
N GLY A 562 23.27 -1.83 -22.96
CA GLY A 562 22.52 -0.76 -22.31
C GLY A 562 23.29 0.58 -22.33
N PRO A 563 22.68 1.72 -22.03
CA PRO A 563 23.46 2.85 -21.58
C PRO A 563 24.21 2.38 -20.34
N ALA A 564 25.53 2.55 -20.34
CA ALA A 564 26.38 2.24 -19.18
C ALA A 564 25.78 2.94 -17.96
N GLN A 565 24.92 2.25 -17.25
CA GLN A 565 24.41 2.73 -15.99
C GLN A 565 25.50 2.47 -14.97
N THR A 566 26.06 3.52 -14.46
CA THR A 566 27.18 3.59 -13.53
C THR A 566 26.91 2.95 -12.15
N TYR A 567 25.90 2.08 -12.03
CA TYR A 567 25.36 1.73 -10.71
C TYR A 567 26.01 0.55 -10.01
N THR A 568 26.60 -0.40 -10.72
CA THR A 568 27.18 -1.57 -10.03
C THR A 568 28.67 -1.78 -10.26
N GLY A 569 29.27 -1.04 -11.19
CA GLY A 569 30.67 -1.23 -11.52
C GLY A 569 30.99 -2.57 -12.20
N GLN A 570 29.98 -3.35 -12.56
CA GLN A 570 30.14 -4.61 -13.28
C GLN A 570 30.00 -4.37 -14.78
N ASP A 571 31.04 -4.75 -15.51
CA ASP A 571 31.05 -4.71 -16.97
C ASP A 571 30.57 -6.07 -17.54
N ASP A 572 29.34 -6.11 -18.03
CA ASP A 572 28.75 -7.28 -18.68
C ASP A 572 28.60 -7.10 -20.20
N THR A 573 29.50 -6.35 -20.84
CA THR A 573 29.49 -6.17 -22.28
C THR A 573 29.61 -7.51 -23.01
N ASN A 574 29.14 -7.59 -24.25
CA ASN A 574 29.26 -8.81 -25.05
C ASN A 574 30.71 -9.24 -25.21
N ALA A 575 31.65 -8.30 -25.33
CA ALA A 575 33.07 -8.60 -25.41
C ALA A 575 33.60 -9.22 -24.11
N THR A 576 33.31 -8.60 -22.96
CA THR A 576 33.73 -9.09 -21.65
C THR A 576 33.16 -10.47 -21.33
N LEU A 577 31.86 -10.68 -21.59
CA LEU A 577 31.23 -11.98 -21.39
C LEU A 577 31.79 -13.04 -22.33
N SER A 578 32.02 -12.71 -23.62
CA SER A 578 32.62 -13.61 -24.59
C SER A 578 34.03 -14.02 -24.20
N GLU A 579 34.86 -13.09 -23.72
CA GLU A 579 36.21 -13.39 -23.22
C GLU A 579 36.19 -14.34 -22.01
N LYS A 580 35.29 -14.10 -21.05
CA LYS A 580 35.18 -14.93 -19.84
C LYS A 580 34.58 -16.30 -20.10
N THR A 581 33.59 -16.40 -20.95
CA THR A 581 32.89 -17.67 -21.19
C THR A 581 33.47 -18.48 -22.35
N GLY A 582 34.19 -17.82 -23.29
CA GLY A 582 34.63 -18.42 -24.55
C GLY A 582 33.49 -18.71 -25.52
N LEU A 583 32.29 -18.15 -25.27
CA LEU A 583 31.10 -18.30 -26.12
C LEU A 583 30.94 -17.09 -27.02
N SER A 584 30.40 -17.28 -28.22
CA SER A 584 30.00 -16.18 -29.09
C SER A 584 28.67 -15.62 -28.57
N ILE A 585 28.71 -14.41 -28.01
CA ILE A 585 27.54 -13.75 -27.42
C ILE A 585 26.98 -12.76 -28.42
N SER A 586 25.76 -13.02 -28.87
CA SER A 586 25.03 -12.15 -29.79
C SER A 586 23.53 -12.18 -29.49
N GLY A 587 22.82 -11.12 -29.84
CA GLY A 587 21.39 -11.02 -29.63
C GLY A 587 21.00 -10.74 -28.20
N ARG A 588 19.74 -11.06 -27.85
CA ARG A 588 19.19 -10.88 -26.51
C ARG A 588 19.78 -11.90 -25.55
N ARG A 589 20.10 -11.47 -24.34
CA ARG A 589 20.74 -12.33 -23.34
C ARG A 589 20.33 -11.96 -21.92
N MET A 590 20.59 -12.86 -21.00
CA MET A 590 20.62 -12.56 -19.57
C MET A 590 21.82 -11.68 -19.26
N HIS A 591 21.69 -10.88 -18.25
CA HIS A 591 22.71 -10.01 -17.70
C HIS A 591 23.10 -10.46 -16.28
N LEU A 592 24.26 -10.01 -15.84
CA LEU A 592 24.69 -10.18 -14.45
C LEU A 592 23.63 -9.52 -13.53
N SER A 593 23.27 -10.22 -12.44
CA SER A 593 22.32 -9.69 -11.47
C SER A 593 22.84 -8.41 -10.82
N GLY A 594 21.96 -7.44 -10.58
CA GLY A 594 22.33 -6.13 -10.04
C GLY A 594 22.77 -5.10 -11.07
N GLY A 595 22.63 -5.39 -12.36
CA GLY A 595 22.97 -4.46 -13.45
C GLY A 595 21.97 -3.30 -13.64
N LYS A 596 20.87 -3.29 -12.88
CA LYS A 596 19.83 -2.26 -12.87
C LYS A 596 19.69 -1.62 -11.49
N LEU A 597 18.84 -0.60 -11.37
CA LEU A 597 18.54 0.01 -10.07
C LEU A 597 17.76 -0.95 -9.16
N PRO A 598 18.02 -0.92 -7.84
CA PRO A 598 17.20 -1.64 -6.89
C PRO A 598 15.83 -0.97 -6.72
N ASN A 599 14.86 -1.75 -6.27
CA ASN A 599 13.58 -1.20 -5.86
C ASN A 599 13.64 -0.55 -4.46
N HIS A 600 12.50 -0.08 -3.96
CA HIS A 600 12.36 0.65 -2.69
C HIS A 600 12.80 -0.15 -1.45
N LEU A 601 12.75 -1.48 -1.49
CA LEU A 601 13.20 -2.35 -0.40
C LEU A 601 14.63 -2.86 -0.60
N GLY A 602 15.30 -2.47 -1.69
CA GLY A 602 16.69 -2.81 -1.98
C GLY A 602 16.89 -4.10 -2.79
N PHE A 603 15.83 -4.67 -3.38
CA PHE A 603 15.91 -5.83 -4.27
C PHE A 603 16.22 -5.43 -5.70
N PHE A 604 17.07 -6.20 -6.36
CA PHE A 604 17.46 -6.02 -7.76
C PHE A 604 16.75 -7.03 -8.66
N ASP A 605 16.57 -6.66 -9.93
CA ASP A 605 16.07 -7.53 -11.01
C ASP A 605 14.73 -8.21 -10.69
N MET A 606 13.89 -7.57 -9.84
CA MET A 606 12.51 -8.02 -9.58
C MET A 606 11.61 -7.84 -10.82
N SER A 607 12.15 -7.30 -11.91
CA SER A 607 11.49 -7.14 -13.20
C SER A 607 12.49 -7.41 -14.30
N GLY A 608 12.17 -8.34 -15.20
CA GLY A 608 13.04 -8.72 -16.32
C GLY A 608 14.11 -9.74 -15.95
N ASN A 609 15.18 -9.80 -16.72
CA ASN A 609 16.32 -10.71 -16.66
C ASN A 609 15.91 -12.18 -16.72
N VAL A 610 15.57 -12.84 -15.59
CA VAL A 610 15.06 -14.21 -15.57
C VAL A 610 13.72 -14.30 -14.83
N PRO A 611 12.74 -15.10 -15.33
CA PRO A 611 11.53 -15.39 -14.58
C PRO A 611 11.87 -16.26 -13.36
N GLU A 612 11.25 -15.97 -12.24
CA GLU A 612 11.57 -16.57 -10.95
C GLU A 612 10.47 -17.51 -10.47
N TRP A 613 10.83 -18.76 -10.16
CA TRP A 613 9.92 -19.72 -9.55
C TRP A 613 9.43 -19.26 -8.18
N CYS A 614 8.11 -19.36 -7.97
CA CYS A 614 7.46 -19.27 -6.67
C CYS A 614 6.89 -20.62 -6.26
N PHE A 615 6.67 -20.81 -4.95
CA PHE A 615 6.23 -22.10 -4.42
C PHE A 615 4.78 -22.43 -4.79
N ASP A 616 3.88 -21.44 -4.68
CA ASP A 616 2.44 -21.63 -4.89
C ASP A 616 2.10 -21.91 -6.36
N TYR A 617 0.90 -22.43 -6.54
CA TYR A 617 0.33 -22.54 -7.87
C TYR A 617 0.03 -21.17 -8.45
N ASP A 618 0.15 -21.10 -9.76
CA ASP A 618 -0.34 -19.97 -10.54
C ASP A 618 -1.86 -20.02 -10.62
N LEU A 619 -2.52 -19.39 -9.64
CA LEU A 619 -3.97 -19.27 -9.63
C LEU A 619 -4.32 -17.88 -10.17
N PRO A 620 -5.14 -17.78 -11.23
CA PRO A 620 -5.85 -16.55 -11.46
C PRO A 620 -6.78 -16.36 -10.24
N TYR A 621 -6.48 -15.35 -9.43
CA TYR A 621 -7.28 -14.99 -8.27
C TYR A 621 -8.72 -14.74 -8.72
N GLY A 622 -9.68 -15.50 -8.16
CA GLY A 622 -11.11 -15.40 -8.50
C GLY A 622 -11.60 -16.24 -9.68
N SER A 623 -10.79 -17.08 -10.31
CA SER A 623 -11.30 -18.02 -11.29
C SER A 623 -11.90 -19.28 -10.65
N ALA A 624 -12.98 -19.81 -11.28
CA ALA A 624 -13.58 -21.08 -10.90
C ALA A 624 -12.66 -22.31 -11.17
N TYR A 625 -11.48 -22.09 -11.70
CA TYR A 625 -10.49 -23.13 -11.99
C TYR A 625 -9.67 -23.44 -10.74
N LYS A 626 -10.16 -24.36 -9.92
CA LYS A 626 -9.52 -24.83 -8.69
C LYS A 626 -8.25 -25.67 -8.90
N PHE A 627 -7.83 -25.90 -10.14
CA PHE A 627 -6.72 -26.81 -10.47
C PHE A 627 -5.88 -26.22 -11.60
N SER A 628 -5.08 -25.19 -11.30
CA SER A 628 -3.92 -24.92 -12.13
C SER A 628 -2.82 -25.90 -11.75
N THR A 629 -2.27 -26.63 -12.72
CA THR A 629 -1.08 -27.46 -12.53
C THR A 629 0.20 -26.64 -12.70
N ALA A 630 0.09 -25.37 -13.08
CA ALA A 630 1.21 -24.48 -13.29
C ALA A 630 1.64 -23.83 -11.97
N ARG A 631 2.94 -23.85 -11.69
CA ARG A 631 3.54 -23.13 -10.57
C ARG A 631 3.76 -21.66 -10.93
N GLY A 632 3.72 -20.80 -9.93
CA GLY A 632 3.90 -19.37 -10.10
C GLY A 632 5.28 -19.00 -10.64
N LEU A 633 5.31 -18.16 -11.68
CA LEU A 633 6.52 -17.50 -12.19
C LEU A 633 6.30 -15.99 -12.13
N ARG A 634 7.29 -15.28 -11.65
CA ARG A 634 7.25 -13.82 -11.47
C ARG A 634 8.42 -13.14 -12.15
N GLY A 635 8.34 -11.82 -12.32
CA GLY A 635 9.43 -10.96 -12.80
C GLY A 635 9.49 -10.77 -14.31
N GLY A 636 9.06 -11.74 -15.10
CA GLY A 636 9.27 -11.72 -16.57
C GLY A 636 10.71 -12.02 -16.97
N ASP A 637 11.09 -11.77 -18.21
CA ASP A 637 12.39 -12.15 -18.73
C ASP A 637 12.95 -11.16 -19.78
N HIS A 638 14.22 -11.36 -20.11
CA HIS A 638 14.96 -10.58 -21.09
C HIS A 638 14.50 -10.81 -22.56
N LEU A 639 13.67 -11.82 -22.84
CA LEU A 639 13.16 -12.14 -24.18
C LEU A 639 11.80 -11.55 -24.48
N ASN A 640 11.06 -11.19 -23.42
CA ASN A 640 9.70 -10.71 -23.52
C ASN A 640 9.63 -9.18 -23.50
N GLU A 641 8.54 -8.65 -24.04
CA GLU A 641 8.21 -7.23 -23.95
C GLU A 641 7.93 -6.85 -22.49
N ILE A 642 8.03 -5.56 -22.19
CA ILE A 642 7.86 -4.97 -20.86
C ILE A 642 6.59 -5.43 -20.13
N VAL A 643 5.51 -5.73 -20.86
CA VAL A 643 4.25 -6.23 -20.29
C VAL A 643 4.43 -7.49 -19.45
N GLY A 644 5.39 -8.37 -19.80
CA GLY A 644 5.72 -9.56 -19.02
C GLY A 644 6.55 -9.29 -17.77
N SER A 645 7.13 -8.11 -17.64
CA SER A 645 8.06 -7.74 -16.55
C SER A 645 7.40 -6.88 -15.46
N ARG A 646 6.07 -6.78 -15.45
CA ARG A 646 5.29 -6.12 -14.40
C ARG A 646 5.41 -6.86 -13.08
N CYS A 647 5.32 -6.17 -11.95
CA CYS A 647 5.36 -6.78 -10.62
C CYS A 647 4.28 -7.84 -10.42
N SER A 648 3.07 -7.62 -10.95
CA SER A 648 1.96 -8.58 -10.93
C SER A 648 1.91 -9.47 -12.16
N GLY A 649 2.86 -9.32 -13.09
CA GLY A 649 2.92 -10.14 -14.30
C GLY A 649 3.13 -11.61 -13.96
N ASN A 650 2.23 -12.45 -14.45
CA ASN A 650 2.22 -13.87 -14.21
C ASN A 650 2.52 -14.63 -15.49
N LYS A 651 3.40 -15.63 -15.38
CA LYS A 651 3.58 -16.66 -16.40
C LYS A 651 3.44 -18.00 -15.72
N GLY A 652 2.28 -18.64 -15.86
CA GLY A 652 2.13 -20.01 -15.46
C GLY A 652 3.19 -20.89 -16.14
N GLY A 653 4.08 -21.49 -15.35
CA GLY A 653 5.09 -22.42 -15.84
C GLY A 653 4.72 -23.84 -15.47
N SER A 654 4.44 -24.70 -16.45
CA SER A 654 4.24 -26.14 -16.21
C SER A 654 5.50 -26.96 -16.40
N LEU A 655 6.55 -26.40 -17.02
CA LEU A 655 7.69 -27.16 -17.53
C LEU A 655 9.00 -26.36 -17.46
N VAL A 656 10.13 -27.03 -17.72
CA VAL A 656 11.44 -26.40 -17.88
C VAL A 656 11.38 -25.33 -18.99
N GLY A 657 11.41 -24.07 -18.57
CA GLY A 657 11.76 -23.00 -19.50
C GLY A 657 13.27 -22.87 -19.62
N LEU A 658 13.76 -22.60 -20.84
CA LEU A 658 15.20 -22.42 -21.06
C LEU A 658 15.80 -21.30 -20.20
N ALA A 659 14.97 -20.34 -19.75
CA ALA A 659 15.37 -19.15 -19.05
C ALA A 659 14.89 -19.07 -17.60
N PHE A 660 14.26 -20.10 -17.01
CA PHE A 660 13.68 -20.02 -15.67
C PHE A 660 14.73 -20.17 -14.57
N GLY A 661 14.81 -19.17 -13.72
CA GLY A 661 15.62 -19.10 -12.51
C GLY A 661 14.76 -19.04 -11.25
N PHE A 662 15.32 -18.54 -10.17
CA PHE A 662 14.60 -18.37 -8.90
C PHE A 662 15.36 -17.42 -7.95
N ARG A 663 14.69 -17.08 -6.89
CA ARG A 663 15.22 -16.33 -5.76
C ARG A 663 14.99 -17.10 -4.46
N ILE A 664 15.97 -17.08 -3.55
CA ILE A 664 15.94 -17.82 -2.29
C ILE A 664 15.10 -17.06 -1.29
N ALA A 665 14.17 -17.73 -0.59
CA ALA A 665 13.45 -17.22 0.56
C ALA A 665 13.78 -18.01 1.83
N GLN A 666 13.46 -17.43 3.00
CA GLN A 666 13.59 -18.05 4.31
C GLN A 666 12.53 -17.50 5.25
N ASN A 667 12.03 -18.31 6.18
CA ASN A 667 11.17 -17.84 7.26
C ASN A 667 11.95 -16.90 8.20
N HIS A 668 11.25 -15.93 8.78
CA HIS A 668 11.86 -14.96 9.72
C HIS A 668 12.15 -15.62 11.07
#